data_c67871a19e6230e60d6f5acae05056bc
#
_entry.id   c67871a19e6230e60d6f5acae05056bc
#
_cell.length_a   1.000
_cell.length_b   1.000
_cell.length_c   1.000
_cell.angle_alpha   90.00
_cell.angle_beta   90.00
_cell.angle_gamma   90.00
#
_symmetry.space_group_name_H-M   'P 1'
#
loop_
_entity.id
_entity.type
_entity.pdbx_description
1 polymer ?
#
loop_
_entity_poly.entity_id
_entity_poly.type
_entity_poly.pdbx_seq_one_letter_code
_entity_poly.pdbx_strand_id
1 'polypeptide(L)'
;MRPLLFLFCVGSLIAAEPKDRLIRETSALTPEAERAALHVPAGFEVQLFAAEPQINKPINLAFDARGRLWVSSTVEYPYAADKKRWSDPQGTRVKDSRDAIKILEDTDGDGRADKVTDFADGLNIPTGVLPWHKPEHKAGCIAFSIPNIWYFADTDGDDRADLREILFGPLGYEKDTHGMCSSFRLGLDGWVYATHGFNNTSRFEVRGGKMTNEGRTNDELTPKPRNPKADASSLAPRHSFVIPHSSFDIPGRRLELQSGNVFRFKPDGSQVERYTSGQVNPFGLAWDRYGNLYSADCHSSPVYQLIRGACYPSFGKPHDGLGFAPVMCQHTHGSTGICGIVYLDGGVWGPEWDDHILLGNCVTSRVNHDHVTFTGSTPKANEQPDFITSDDPWFRPVDLQLGPDNALYIADFYNKIIGHYEVPLDHQGRDKTRGRIWRITKKNNSNKRQPITPPHISDWRKALQSTSPNTQRAILAKMLDAPSLEALPILLQNTAKTPSSDPSLVLAYRIALRDHLKLPGAFTNTEKAHLGLVTEIATAVPSTDAAAFLLQRLQNGQSITPAILTHIARHSDPSLLPKAIALAKQASLQNSITPLSLLTALHDGLSERGTPPPPELLTWAQDLAKQLFEADSQKPAPTWTSTGNAKWSLQPRKRADGTEVTVLQSMAKGGGDEESRTGTLKSKTFDAPAKLTLWLNGHRGFPSAKPHDKNLVRVIEAETNRELARAFPPRHNDGHRTEFDLSKHIGKPVRLEIIDGDDGKAYAWLGLTRIEPAVVSVNDFQSEDSTRESLKTLATMLQHSAPAALREKLATYLPPRPAPPPLPVSPEQRKQLDTLIAARVASFANAKPDIETGANVFKMNCAACHQIKGEGGLIGPQLDGIGTRGPERLCEDILDPNRNVDAHFHLHTFTLKDGSVTAGFLKTELGEVKVIADATGKEHRLSKKDIAKSEVTPMSLMPPTFGQTMDEKAFFDLLGYLLEVKTAK
;
A
#
# COMPACT_ATOMS: atom_id res chain seq x y z
N MET A 1 -46.92 41.92 -48.23
CA MET A 1 -45.59 41.41 -47.86
C MET A 1 -45.25 41.95 -46.47
N ARG A 2 -45.37 41.08 -45.47
CA ARG A 2 -44.96 41.39 -44.12
C ARG A 2 -43.70 40.57 -43.86
N PRO A 3 -42.61 41.09 -43.26
CA PRO A 3 -41.48 40.28 -42.90
C PRO A 3 -41.74 39.58 -41.53
N LEU A 4 -41.53 38.28 -41.48
CA LEU A 4 -41.47 37.49 -40.25
C LEU A 4 -40.18 37.81 -39.52
N LEU A 5 -40.31 38.29 -38.28
CA LEU A 5 -39.21 38.43 -37.34
C LEU A 5 -38.94 37.06 -36.67
N PHE A 6 -37.83 36.41 -36.97
CA PHE A 6 -37.35 35.23 -36.25
C PHE A 6 -36.61 35.70 -34.99
N LEU A 7 -37.24 35.47 -33.86
CA LEU A 7 -36.59 35.63 -32.53
C LEU A 7 -35.68 34.43 -32.31
N PHE A 8 -34.36 34.61 -32.43
CA PHE A 8 -33.38 33.61 -31.96
C PHE A 8 -33.33 33.71 -30.44
N CYS A 9 -33.93 32.72 -29.74
CA CYS A 9 -33.59 32.44 -28.35
C CYS A 9 -32.19 31.80 -28.34
N VAL A 10 -31.19 32.61 -28.03
CA VAL A 10 -29.87 32.07 -27.63
C VAL A 10 -30.03 31.53 -26.22
N GLY A 11 -30.40 30.26 -26.13
CA GLY A 11 -30.21 29.49 -24.90
C GLY A 11 -28.73 29.35 -24.66
N SER A 12 -28.21 30.01 -23.66
CA SER A 12 -26.87 29.75 -23.17
C SER A 12 -26.82 28.28 -22.70
N LEU A 13 -26.29 27.40 -23.54
CA LEU A 13 -25.82 26.09 -23.06
C LEU A 13 -24.71 26.39 -22.06
N ILE A 14 -25.03 26.36 -20.78
CA ILE A 14 -24.04 26.23 -19.73
C ILE A 14 -23.42 24.85 -19.96
N ALA A 15 -22.23 24.84 -20.55
CA ALA A 15 -21.44 23.59 -20.61
C ALA A 15 -21.26 23.08 -19.20
N ALA A 16 -21.62 21.83 -18.96
CA ALA A 16 -21.40 21.20 -17.67
C ALA A 16 -19.91 21.35 -17.31
N GLU A 17 -19.65 21.87 -16.11
CA GLU A 17 -18.28 22.02 -15.62
C GLU A 17 -17.58 20.66 -15.58
N PRO A 18 -16.32 20.54 -16.00
CA PRO A 18 -15.57 19.31 -15.88
C PRO A 18 -15.57 18.84 -14.42
N LYS A 19 -16.10 17.64 -14.16
CA LYS A 19 -16.21 17.04 -12.81
C LYS A 19 -14.85 16.75 -12.17
N ASP A 20 -13.76 17.02 -12.86
CA ASP A 20 -12.38 16.64 -12.52
C ASP A 20 -11.60 17.76 -11.79
N ARG A 21 -12.18 18.93 -11.61
CA ARG A 21 -11.48 20.05 -10.95
C ARG A 21 -11.53 19.92 -9.44
N LEU A 22 -10.39 20.10 -8.78
CA LEU A 22 -10.27 20.08 -7.31
C LEU A 22 -11.00 21.28 -6.67
N ILE A 23 -11.06 22.41 -7.35
CA ILE A 23 -11.84 23.59 -6.96
C ILE A 23 -12.93 23.79 -8.01
N ARG A 24 -14.19 23.68 -7.59
CA ARG A 24 -15.33 23.92 -8.49
C ARG A 24 -15.52 25.40 -8.76
N GLU A 25 -15.88 25.78 -9.98
CA GLU A 25 -16.12 27.18 -10.35
C GLU A 25 -17.58 27.63 -10.13
N THR A 26 -18.48 26.63 -10.00
CA THR A 26 -19.90 26.89 -9.75
C THR A 26 -20.16 27.52 -8.38
N SER A 27 -21.28 28.19 -8.25
CA SER A 27 -21.81 28.68 -6.97
C SER A 27 -22.58 27.58 -6.25
N ALA A 28 -22.64 27.66 -4.92
CA ALA A 28 -23.44 26.74 -4.12
C ALA A 28 -24.94 26.85 -4.50
N LEU A 29 -25.61 25.73 -4.62
CA LEU A 29 -27.07 25.63 -4.78
C LEU A 29 -27.79 25.76 -3.44
N THR A 30 -29.06 26.17 -3.46
CA THR A 30 -29.94 25.97 -2.29
C THR A 30 -30.22 24.46 -2.08
N PRO A 31 -30.61 24.02 -0.88
CA PRO A 31 -30.96 22.62 -0.66
C PRO A 31 -32.01 22.08 -1.63
N GLU A 32 -33.02 22.88 -1.98
CA GLU A 32 -34.08 22.49 -2.91
C GLU A 32 -33.55 22.35 -4.35
N ALA A 33 -32.67 23.24 -4.77
CA ALA A 33 -32.06 23.22 -6.09
C ALA A 33 -31.10 22.02 -6.21
N GLU A 34 -30.32 21.72 -5.17
CA GLU A 34 -29.46 20.53 -5.15
C GLU A 34 -30.29 19.26 -5.15
N ARG A 35 -31.39 19.18 -4.36
CA ARG A 35 -32.30 18.02 -4.40
C ARG A 35 -32.77 17.71 -5.82
N ALA A 36 -33.05 18.74 -6.61
CA ALA A 36 -33.46 18.58 -8.01
C ALA A 36 -32.30 18.13 -8.93
N ALA A 37 -31.05 18.37 -8.52
CA ALA A 37 -29.85 17.98 -9.24
C ALA A 37 -29.37 16.55 -8.88
N LEU A 38 -29.96 15.91 -7.87
CA LEU A 38 -29.65 14.53 -7.50
C LEU A 38 -30.53 13.55 -8.28
N HIS A 39 -29.89 12.60 -8.97
CA HIS A 39 -30.54 11.57 -9.76
C HIS A 39 -30.40 10.21 -9.10
N VAL A 40 -31.53 9.54 -8.85
CA VAL A 40 -31.63 8.21 -8.23
C VAL A 40 -32.32 7.22 -9.19
N PRO A 41 -32.14 5.90 -9.02
CA PRO A 41 -32.81 4.90 -9.84
C PRO A 41 -34.34 5.01 -9.76
N ALA A 42 -35.02 4.55 -10.81
CA ALA A 42 -36.50 4.47 -10.81
C ALA A 42 -37.02 3.69 -9.59
N GLY A 43 -38.04 4.21 -8.94
CA GLY A 43 -38.60 3.63 -7.72
C GLY A 43 -38.01 4.17 -6.41
N PHE A 44 -37.03 5.06 -6.48
CA PHE A 44 -36.49 5.78 -5.30
C PHE A 44 -36.93 7.24 -5.31
N GLU A 45 -36.79 7.88 -4.15
CA GLU A 45 -37.11 9.28 -3.93
C GLU A 45 -36.09 9.92 -3.00
N VAL A 46 -35.69 11.16 -3.32
CA VAL A 46 -34.78 11.98 -2.53
C VAL A 46 -35.57 12.98 -1.68
N GLN A 47 -35.34 12.98 -0.40
CA GLN A 47 -35.87 13.95 0.57
C GLN A 47 -34.73 14.67 1.28
N LEU A 48 -34.95 15.93 1.61
CA LEU A 48 -34.02 16.69 2.46
C LEU A 48 -34.38 16.40 3.92
N PHE A 49 -33.49 15.75 4.67
CA PHE A 49 -33.70 15.48 6.09
C PHE A 49 -33.27 16.68 6.94
N ALA A 50 -32.10 17.25 6.69
CA ALA A 50 -31.62 18.44 7.38
C ALA A 50 -30.65 19.24 6.47
N ALA A 51 -30.58 20.54 6.67
CA ALA A 51 -29.67 21.43 5.96
C ALA A 51 -29.14 22.54 6.85
N GLU A 52 -28.27 23.36 6.32
CA GLU A 52 -27.88 24.64 6.93
C GLU A 52 -29.11 25.53 7.17
N PRO A 53 -29.23 26.23 8.32
CA PRO A 53 -28.24 26.36 9.38
C PRO A 53 -28.32 25.31 10.49
N GLN A 54 -29.26 24.35 10.43
CA GLN A 54 -29.44 23.31 11.44
C GLN A 54 -28.24 22.39 11.58
N ILE A 55 -27.62 22.05 10.43
CA ILE A 55 -26.43 21.22 10.33
C ILE A 55 -25.39 21.89 9.43
N ASN A 56 -24.12 21.70 9.71
CA ASN A 56 -23.00 22.11 8.86
C ASN A 56 -21.90 21.04 8.88
N LYS A 57 -21.28 20.80 7.71
CA LYS A 57 -20.17 19.86 7.55
C LYS A 57 -20.36 18.54 8.29
N PRO A 58 -21.43 17.74 8.02
CA PRO A 58 -21.60 16.42 8.61
C PRO A 58 -20.51 15.48 8.11
N ILE A 59 -19.91 14.68 9.00
CA ILE A 59 -18.90 13.67 8.64
C ILE A 59 -19.39 12.26 8.88
N ASN A 60 -19.90 11.93 10.08
CA ASN A 60 -20.38 10.58 10.39
C ASN A 60 -21.81 10.62 10.92
N LEU A 61 -22.54 9.57 10.60
CA LEU A 61 -23.93 9.34 10.97
C LEU A 61 -24.07 8.08 11.81
N ALA A 62 -24.97 8.09 12.80
CA ALA A 62 -25.37 6.90 13.52
C ALA A 62 -26.79 7.07 14.09
N PHE A 63 -27.55 5.97 14.21
CA PHE A 63 -28.87 5.97 14.84
C PHE A 63 -28.83 5.40 16.25
N ASP A 64 -29.57 6.01 17.19
CA ASP A 64 -29.77 5.41 18.47
C ASP A 64 -30.99 4.46 18.48
N ALA A 65 -31.22 3.78 19.59
CA ALA A 65 -32.35 2.84 19.75
C ALA A 65 -33.73 3.51 19.67
N ARG A 66 -33.81 4.83 19.83
CA ARG A 66 -35.06 5.62 19.68
C ARG A 66 -35.30 6.06 18.23
N GLY A 67 -34.35 5.78 17.33
CA GLY A 67 -34.40 6.17 15.91
C GLY A 67 -33.94 7.60 15.64
N ARG A 68 -33.32 8.27 16.60
CA ARG A 68 -32.77 9.61 16.43
C ARG A 68 -31.42 9.54 15.69
N LEU A 69 -31.19 10.48 14.79
CA LEU A 69 -29.94 10.55 14.04
C LEU A 69 -28.89 11.37 14.82
N TRP A 70 -27.76 10.75 15.10
CA TRP A 70 -26.60 11.39 15.71
C TRP A 70 -25.58 11.70 14.63
N VAL A 71 -25.07 12.94 14.65
CA VAL A 71 -24.19 13.47 13.58
C VAL A 71 -22.97 14.13 14.19
N SER A 72 -21.78 13.76 13.71
CA SER A 72 -20.58 14.58 13.93
C SER A 72 -20.56 15.72 12.91
N SER A 73 -20.56 16.95 13.42
CA SER A 73 -20.59 18.19 12.64
C SER A 73 -19.31 18.96 12.89
N THR A 74 -18.55 19.30 11.81
CA THR A 74 -17.28 20.00 11.97
C THR A 74 -17.15 21.21 11.07
N VAL A 75 -16.63 22.29 11.62
CA VAL A 75 -16.28 23.54 10.94
C VAL A 75 -14.78 23.79 10.95
N GLU A 76 -14.07 23.23 11.93
CA GLU A 76 -12.62 23.35 12.06
C GLU A 76 -11.91 22.60 10.90
N TYR A 77 -12.45 21.46 10.43
CA TYR A 77 -11.87 20.71 9.33
C TYR A 77 -11.53 21.58 8.11
N PRO A 78 -10.36 21.45 7.46
CA PRO A 78 -9.37 20.36 7.66
C PRO A 78 -8.27 20.68 8.66
N TYR A 79 -8.34 21.74 9.43
CA TYR A 79 -7.34 22.07 10.43
C TYR A 79 -7.79 21.75 11.84
N ALA A 80 -6.95 21.04 12.58
CA ALA A 80 -7.10 20.97 14.02
C ALA A 80 -7.01 22.37 14.64
N ALA A 81 -7.89 22.66 15.61
CA ALA A 81 -7.84 23.92 16.34
C ALA A 81 -6.50 24.07 17.06
N ASP A 82 -5.92 25.28 17.01
CA ASP A 82 -4.66 25.59 17.72
C ASP A 82 -4.80 25.25 19.20
N LYS A 83 -3.77 24.60 19.77
CA LYS A 83 -3.71 24.22 21.18
C LYS A 83 -3.89 25.40 22.13
N LYS A 84 -3.62 26.63 21.69
CA LYS A 84 -3.91 27.87 22.44
C LYS A 84 -5.40 28.10 22.66
N ARG A 85 -6.27 27.51 21.84
CA ARG A 85 -7.73 27.55 21.98
C ARG A 85 -8.27 26.43 22.88
N TRP A 86 -7.42 25.50 23.32
CA TRP A 86 -7.83 24.39 24.18
C TRP A 86 -8.08 24.86 25.59
N SER A 87 -9.13 24.37 26.25
CA SER A 87 -9.45 24.67 27.65
C SER A 87 -8.43 24.09 28.64
N ASP A 88 -7.80 22.99 28.23
CA ASP A 88 -6.85 22.23 29.05
C ASP A 88 -5.91 21.40 28.13
N PRO A 89 -4.82 20.82 28.65
CA PRO A 89 -3.90 20.02 27.85
C PRO A 89 -4.51 18.77 27.19
N GLN A 90 -5.66 18.32 27.66
CA GLN A 90 -6.40 17.18 27.13
C GLN A 90 -7.29 17.55 25.95
N GLY A 91 -7.54 18.85 25.68
CA GLY A 91 -8.41 19.32 24.62
C GLY A 91 -9.90 19.02 24.91
N THR A 92 -10.30 19.09 26.18
CA THR A 92 -11.70 18.79 26.61
C THR A 92 -12.71 19.68 25.92
N ARG A 93 -12.37 20.95 25.73
CA ARG A 93 -13.14 21.93 24.93
C ARG A 93 -12.20 22.81 24.14
N VAL A 94 -12.67 23.29 23.00
CA VAL A 94 -12.00 24.28 22.17
C VAL A 94 -12.81 25.58 22.21
N LYS A 95 -12.17 26.66 22.65
CA LYS A 95 -12.77 27.98 22.69
C LYS A 95 -13.19 28.43 21.28
N ASP A 96 -14.40 28.97 21.17
CA ASP A 96 -15.00 29.48 19.94
C ASP A 96 -15.11 28.43 18.81
N SER A 97 -15.04 27.13 19.12
CA SER A 97 -15.34 26.07 18.16
C SER A 97 -16.83 25.87 18.01
N ARG A 98 -17.27 25.68 16.77
CA ARG A 98 -18.66 25.30 16.42
C ARG A 98 -18.79 23.81 16.09
N ASP A 99 -17.71 23.05 16.30
CA ASP A 99 -17.73 21.60 16.12
C ASP A 99 -18.53 20.93 17.24
N ALA A 100 -19.45 20.05 16.88
CA ALA A 100 -20.37 19.43 17.82
C ALA A 100 -20.78 18.01 17.40
N ILE A 101 -21.21 17.22 18.36
CA ILE A 101 -22.09 16.08 18.11
C ILE A 101 -23.53 16.58 18.25
N LYS A 102 -24.35 16.34 17.23
CA LYS A 102 -25.74 16.79 17.19
C LYS A 102 -26.69 15.59 17.19
N ILE A 103 -27.87 15.76 17.82
CA ILE A 103 -29.00 14.85 17.74
C ILE A 103 -30.08 15.51 16.90
N LEU A 104 -30.52 14.82 15.85
CA LEU A 104 -31.57 15.28 14.94
C LEU A 104 -32.78 14.34 15.10
N GLU A 105 -33.95 14.92 15.29
CA GLU A 105 -35.19 14.21 15.49
C GLU A 105 -36.24 14.67 14.46
N ASP A 106 -36.93 13.74 13.86
CA ASP A 106 -38.15 13.91 13.08
C ASP A 106 -39.29 13.55 14.02
N THR A 107 -39.92 14.56 14.65
CA THR A 107 -40.88 14.34 15.71
C THR A 107 -42.32 14.18 15.22
N ASP A 108 -42.61 14.64 13.99
CA ASP A 108 -43.95 14.54 13.38
C ASP A 108 -44.03 13.47 12.25
N GLY A 109 -42.89 12.84 11.89
CA GLY A 109 -42.84 11.73 10.96
C GLY A 109 -42.91 12.13 9.50
N ASP A 110 -42.60 13.36 9.15
CA ASP A 110 -42.65 13.89 7.77
C ASP A 110 -41.38 13.57 6.94
N GLY A 111 -40.37 13.02 7.59
CA GLY A 111 -39.08 12.67 6.98
C GLY A 111 -38.07 13.81 6.99
N ARG A 112 -38.28 14.83 7.82
CA ARG A 112 -37.37 15.95 8.06
C ARG A 112 -37.10 16.10 9.55
N ALA A 113 -35.92 16.59 9.89
CA ALA A 113 -35.60 16.91 11.25
C ALA A 113 -36.21 18.25 11.64
N ASP A 114 -37.12 18.25 12.60
CA ASP A 114 -37.73 19.44 13.17
C ASP A 114 -37.12 19.84 14.51
N LYS A 115 -36.42 18.91 15.20
CA LYS A 115 -35.71 19.18 16.45
C LYS A 115 -34.22 18.84 16.30
N VAL A 116 -33.34 19.81 16.62
CA VAL A 116 -31.89 19.63 16.59
C VAL A 116 -31.31 20.05 17.94
N THR A 117 -30.53 19.15 18.57
CA THR A 117 -29.88 19.40 19.85
C THR A 117 -28.37 19.26 19.70
N ASP A 118 -27.59 20.24 20.16
CA ASP A 118 -26.15 20.13 20.32
C ASP A 118 -25.86 19.31 21.58
N PHE A 119 -25.62 18.00 21.39
CA PHE A 119 -25.37 17.07 22.49
C PHE A 119 -24.00 17.31 23.14
N ALA A 120 -22.94 17.45 22.37
CA ALA A 120 -21.61 17.80 22.84
C ALA A 120 -20.99 18.86 21.92
N ASP A 121 -20.64 20.00 22.49
CA ASP A 121 -20.12 21.19 21.80
C ASP A 121 -18.65 21.46 22.08
N GLY A 122 -18.08 22.47 21.39
CA GLY A 122 -16.71 22.91 21.60
C GLY A 122 -15.69 21.82 21.29
N LEU A 123 -15.94 21.00 20.28
CA LEU A 123 -15.10 19.88 19.87
C LEU A 123 -14.03 20.32 18.86
N ASN A 124 -13.20 19.39 18.45
CA ASN A 124 -12.08 19.59 17.53
C ASN A 124 -12.07 18.48 16.46
N ILE A 125 -12.67 18.74 15.33
CA ILE A 125 -12.89 17.80 14.22
C ILE A 125 -13.44 16.45 14.72
N PRO A 126 -14.69 16.42 15.25
CA PRO A 126 -15.28 15.19 15.71
C PRO A 126 -15.53 14.22 14.56
N THR A 127 -15.12 12.96 14.74
CA THR A 127 -15.33 11.85 13.82
C THR A 127 -15.75 10.60 14.58
N GLY A 128 -16.37 9.63 13.88
CA GLY A 128 -16.70 8.33 14.45
C GLY A 128 -17.70 8.43 15.60
N VAL A 129 -18.88 8.98 15.38
CA VAL A 129 -19.94 9.03 16.41
C VAL A 129 -20.64 7.66 16.55
N LEU A 130 -20.81 7.20 17.80
CA LEU A 130 -21.57 6.01 18.17
C LEU A 130 -22.46 6.28 19.37
N PRO A 131 -23.80 6.34 19.24
CA PRO A 131 -24.72 6.41 20.38
C PRO A 131 -24.56 5.18 21.28
N TRP A 132 -24.14 5.40 22.51
CA TRP A 132 -23.94 4.38 23.52
C TRP A 132 -23.84 5.06 24.89
N HIS A 133 -24.46 4.48 25.91
CA HIS A 133 -24.36 5.01 27.26
C HIS A 133 -24.28 3.89 28.32
N LYS A 134 -23.63 4.20 29.42
CA LYS A 134 -23.67 3.36 30.63
C LYS A 134 -25.08 3.32 31.17
N PRO A 135 -25.54 2.23 31.85
CA PRO A 135 -26.90 2.11 32.35
C PRO A 135 -27.35 3.21 33.32
N GLU A 136 -26.41 3.81 34.03
CA GLU A 136 -26.68 4.91 35.00
C GLU A 136 -26.94 6.28 34.34
N HIS A 137 -26.61 6.44 33.05
CA HIS A 137 -26.76 7.70 32.29
C HIS A 137 -28.03 7.69 31.44
N LYS A 138 -28.56 8.85 31.09
CA LYS A 138 -29.81 9.00 30.33
C LYS A 138 -29.61 8.88 28.83
N ALA A 139 -28.50 9.43 28.34
CA ALA A 139 -28.04 9.34 26.98
C ALA A 139 -26.51 9.38 26.92
N GLY A 140 -25.92 9.10 25.79
CA GLY A 140 -24.47 9.24 25.60
C GLY A 140 -23.99 8.79 24.24
N CYS A 141 -22.75 9.13 23.94
CA CYS A 141 -22.07 8.63 22.76
C CYS A 141 -20.57 8.45 23.00
N ILE A 142 -19.97 7.58 22.17
CA ILE A 142 -18.53 7.48 22.01
C ILE A 142 -18.18 8.18 20.70
N ALA A 143 -17.21 9.12 20.73
CA ALA A 143 -16.76 9.82 19.56
C ALA A 143 -15.27 10.14 19.67
N PHE A 144 -14.59 10.27 18.52
CA PHE A 144 -13.26 10.88 18.49
C PHE A 144 -13.44 12.40 18.37
N SER A 145 -12.70 13.13 19.16
CA SER A 145 -12.45 14.57 19.01
C SER A 145 -11.01 14.80 19.40
N ILE A 146 -10.25 15.44 18.53
CA ILE A 146 -8.81 15.60 18.70
C ILE A 146 -8.47 16.09 20.10
N PRO A 147 -7.57 15.40 20.82
CA PRO A 147 -6.77 14.26 20.37
C PRO A 147 -7.23 12.89 20.89
N ASN A 148 -8.45 12.75 21.41
CA ASN A 148 -8.86 11.57 22.16
C ASN A 148 -10.13 10.90 21.62
N ILE A 149 -10.30 9.61 21.95
CA ILE A 149 -11.61 8.95 21.94
C ILE A 149 -12.28 9.26 23.26
N TRP A 150 -13.42 9.90 23.18
CA TRP A 150 -14.21 10.38 24.33
C TRP A 150 -15.47 9.54 24.53
N TYR A 151 -15.89 9.43 25.78
CA TYR A 151 -17.25 9.11 26.17
C TYR A 151 -17.92 10.40 26.65
N PHE A 152 -19.01 10.77 26.02
CA PHE A 152 -19.86 11.90 26.37
C PHE A 152 -21.16 11.35 26.93
N ALA A 153 -21.67 11.87 28.06
CA ALA A 153 -22.91 11.44 28.62
C ALA A 153 -23.75 12.60 29.18
N ASP A 154 -25.04 12.43 29.02
CA ASP A 154 -26.10 13.18 29.67
C ASP A 154 -26.48 12.43 30.96
N THR A 155 -26.27 13.03 32.12
CA THR A 155 -26.58 12.43 33.42
C THR A 155 -27.89 12.92 34.01
N ASP A 156 -28.43 14.08 33.60
CA ASP A 156 -29.64 14.71 34.12
C ASP A 156 -30.85 14.61 33.18
N GLY A 157 -30.72 14.32 31.92
CA GLY A 157 -31.78 13.99 30.97
C GLY A 157 -32.22 15.15 30.09
N ASP A 158 -31.34 16.14 29.84
CA ASP A 158 -31.65 17.30 29.01
C ASP A 158 -31.16 17.12 27.54
N ASP A 159 -30.69 15.92 27.17
CA ASP A 159 -30.06 15.57 25.89
C ASP A 159 -28.77 16.39 25.61
N ARG A 160 -28.02 16.82 26.64
CA ARG A 160 -26.74 17.49 26.57
C ARG A 160 -25.70 16.78 27.41
N ALA A 161 -24.45 16.72 26.91
CA ALA A 161 -23.36 16.07 27.63
C ALA A 161 -22.80 16.97 28.74
N ASP A 162 -23.08 16.63 29.95
CA ASP A 162 -22.48 17.20 31.17
C ASP A 162 -21.25 16.40 31.66
N LEU A 163 -21.10 15.16 31.23
CA LEU A 163 -19.93 14.30 31.46
C LEU A 163 -19.08 14.13 30.20
N ARG A 164 -17.75 14.31 30.36
CA ARG A 164 -16.76 14.06 29.30
C ARG A 164 -15.61 13.23 29.87
N GLU A 165 -15.49 12.00 29.42
CA GLU A 165 -14.49 11.03 29.90
C GLU A 165 -13.60 10.59 28.74
N ILE A 166 -12.27 10.59 28.91
CA ILE A 166 -11.34 10.05 27.93
C ILE A 166 -11.30 8.53 28.05
N LEU A 167 -11.69 7.82 27.00
CA LEU A 167 -11.51 6.37 26.91
C LEU A 167 -10.07 6.01 26.48
N PHE A 168 -9.57 6.65 25.42
CA PHE A 168 -8.21 6.44 24.89
C PHE A 168 -7.62 7.75 24.35
N GLY A 169 -6.31 7.94 24.52
CA GLY A 169 -5.60 9.07 23.93
C GLY A 169 -4.37 9.51 24.73
N PRO A 170 -3.58 10.45 24.22
CA PRO A 170 -3.79 11.13 22.95
C PRO A 170 -3.45 10.24 21.75
N LEU A 171 -4.21 10.37 20.66
CA LEU A 171 -4.03 9.65 19.40
C LEU A 171 -3.48 10.57 18.32
N GLY A 172 -2.85 9.98 17.30
CA GLY A 172 -2.21 10.73 16.22
C GLY A 172 -3.22 11.50 15.35
N TYR A 173 -2.92 12.77 15.09
CA TYR A 173 -3.65 13.65 14.18
C TYR A 173 -2.73 14.68 13.50
N GLU A 174 -1.52 14.85 14.05
CA GLU A 174 -0.62 15.96 13.69
C GLU A 174 -0.09 15.86 12.27
N LYS A 175 -0.02 14.65 11.74
CA LYS A 175 0.47 14.41 10.38
C LYS A 175 -0.63 14.52 9.35
N ASP A 176 -1.84 14.12 9.71
CA ASP A 176 -2.97 14.09 8.78
C ASP A 176 -4.31 14.11 9.54
N THR A 177 -5.14 15.10 9.28
CA THR A 177 -6.50 15.19 9.83
C THR A 177 -7.54 14.42 9.03
N HIS A 178 -7.18 13.86 7.87
CA HIS A 178 -8.02 12.92 7.13
C HIS A 178 -7.83 11.47 7.60
N GLY A 179 -6.65 11.14 8.08
CA GLY A 179 -6.26 9.80 8.52
C GLY A 179 -6.38 9.60 10.03
N MET A 180 -7.37 10.18 10.68
CA MET A 180 -7.61 10.00 12.11
C MET A 180 -8.47 8.77 12.40
N CYS A 181 -8.75 8.50 13.67
CA CYS A 181 -9.74 7.51 14.07
C CYS A 181 -11.14 7.94 13.61
N SER A 182 -11.90 7.01 13.02
CA SER A 182 -13.24 7.31 12.49
C SER A 182 -14.13 6.06 12.41
N SER A 183 -15.35 6.26 11.92
CA SER A 183 -16.28 5.19 11.49
C SER A 183 -16.62 4.18 12.60
N PHE A 184 -16.94 4.67 13.79
CA PHE A 184 -17.28 3.80 14.93
C PHE A 184 -18.59 3.03 14.65
N ARG A 185 -18.52 1.70 14.83
CA ARG A 185 -19.66 0.79 14.65
C ARG A 185 -19.67 -0.24 15.76
N LEU A 186 -20.80 -0.43 16.42
CA LEU A 186 -20.97 -1.50 17.40
C LEU A 186 -21.17 -2.83 16.68
N GLY A 187 -20.28 -3.76 16.92
CA GLY A 187 -20.40 -5.13 16.42
C GLY A 187 -21.37 -5.97 17.25
N LEU A 188 -21.86 -7.05 16.66
CA LEU A 188 -22.77 -8.00 17.30
C LEU A 188 -22.13 -8.76 18.49
N ASP A 189 -20.81 -8.68 18.61
CA ASP A 189 -19.99 -9.23 19.70
C ASP A 189 -19.78 -8.23 20.86
N GLY A 190 -20.43 -7.07 20.79
CA GLY A 190 -20.34 -6.00 21.80
C GLY A 190 -19.01 -5.25 21.81
N TRP A 191 -18.21 -5.34 20.73
CA TRP A 191 -17.04 -4.51 20.52
C TRP A 191 -17.39 -3.31 19.63
N VAL A 192 -16.74 -2.19 19.84
CA VAL A 192 -16.76 -1.05 18.94
C VAL A 192 -15.63 -1.23 17.92
N TYR A 193 -15.98 -1.28 16.65
CA TYR A 193 -15.03 -1.32 15.53
C TYR A 193 -14.81 0.09 15.02
N ALA A 194 -13.56 0.37 14.65
CA ALA A 194 -13.15 1.69 14.19
C ALA A 194 -12.06 1.60 13.15
N THR A 195 -11.99 2.60 12.28
CA THR A 195 -10.90 2.78 11.32
C THR A 195 -9.82 3.68 11.91
N HIS A 196 -8.57 3.44 11.53
CA HIS A 196 -7.42 4.31 11.75
C HIS A 196 -6.74 4.54 10.42
N GLY A 197 -6.67 5.76 9.99
CA GLY A 197 -6.29 6.07 8.62
C GLY A 197 -4.83 6.46 8.44
N PHE A 198 -4.60 7.12 7.35
CA PHE A 198 -3.31 7.39 6.74
C PHE A 198 -2.40 8.29 7.60
N ASN A 199 -1.08 8.05 7.51
CA ASN A 199 0.03 8.84 8.09
C ASN A 199 0.14 8.88 9.61
N ASN A 200 -0.93 8.79 10.36
CA ASN A 200 -0.86 8.95 11.80
C ASN A 200 -0.31 7.71 12.50
N THR A 201 0.20 7.91 13.70
CA THR A 201 0.58 6.87 14.64
C THR A 201 -0.17 7.11 15.94
N SER A 202 -0.94 6.12 16.38
CA SER A 202 -1.72 6.19 17.62
C SER A 202 -1.28 5.12 18.59
N ARG A 203 -1.20 5.50 19.87
CA ARG A 203 -0.88 4.58 20.96
C ARG A 203 -2.05 4.50 21.92
N PHE A 204 -2.51 3.29 22.14
CA PHE A 204 -3.62 3.00 23.04
C PHE A 204 -3.07 2.34 24.30
N GLU A 205 -3.44 2.88 25.46
CA GLU A 205 -3.10 2.32 26.76
C GLU A 205 -4.40 2.13 27.56
N VAL A 206 -4.62 0.92 28.08
CA VAL A 206 -5.80 0.63 28.90
C VAL A 206 -5.59 1.17 30.31
N ARG A 207 -6.49 2.06 30.76
CA ARG A 207 -6.47 2.62 32.10
C ARG A 207 -7.25 1.73 33.06
N GLY A 208 -6.60 1.22 34.10
CA GLY A 208 -7.27 0.69 35.29
C GLY A 208 -8.01 -0.63 35.20
N GLY A 209 -7.52 -1.60 34.44
CA GLY A 209 -8.04 -2.96 34.47
C GLY A 209 -7.86 -3.61 35.85
N LYS A 210 -8.94 -3.81 36.66
CA LYS A 210 -8.92 -4.71 37.81
C LYS A 210 -8.52 -6.09 37.31
N MET A 211 -7.41 -6.62 37.79
CA MET A 211 -7.00 -7.99 37.53
C MET A 211 -8.10 -8.92 38.09
N THR A 212 -8.75 -9.67 37.22
CA THR A 212 -9.46 -10.89 37.66
C THR A 212 -8.40 -11.88 38.14
N ASN A 213 -8.65 -12.47 39.31
CA ASN A 213 -7.75 -13.35 40.07
C ASN A 213 -7.59 -14.74 39.42
N GLU A 214 -7.13 -14.84 38.16
CA GLU A 214 -6.70 -16.11 37.57
C GLU A 214 -5.45 -15.86 36.73
N GLY A 215 -4.31 -15.99 37.39
CA GLY A 215 -3.00 -15.89 36.74
C GLY A 215 -1.97 -15.21 37.62
N ARG A 216 -1.60 -15.85 38.74
CA ARG A 216 -0.42 -15.45 39.50
C ARG A 216 0.83 -15.64 38.65
N THR A 217 1.41 -14.53 38.21
CA THR A 217 2.83 -14.44 37.87
C THR A 217 3.36 -13.09 38.26
N ASN A 218 4.17 -13.10 39.36
CA ASN A 218 5.20 -12.12 39.72
C ASN A 218 4.84 -10.63 39.79
N ASP A 219 4.19 -10.26 40.91
CA ASP A 219 4.17 -8.94 41.49
C ASP A 219 5.55 -8.58 42.12
N GLU A 220 6.59 -8.49 41.31
CA GLU A 220 7.86 -7.92 41.73
C GLU A 220 8.48 -7.12 40.59
N LEU A 221 7.92 -5.98 40.23
CA LEU A 221 8.62 -4.93 39.48
C LEU A 221 7.88 -3.60 39.55
N THR A 222 7.54 -3.10 40.73
CA THR A 222 7.40 -1.67 40.95
C THR A 222 8.77 -1.14 41.40
N PRO A 223 9.39 -0.17 40.71
CA PRO A 223 10.61 0.44 41.19
C PRO A 223 10.28 1.33 42.39
N LYS A 224 10.65 0.90 43.60
CA LYS A 224 10.80 1.85 44.71
C LYS A 224 11.92 2.86 44.39
N PRO A 225 11.80 4.13 44.72
CA PRO A 225 12.83 5.12 44.49
C PRO A 225 14.14 4.72 45.22
N ARG A 226 15.20 4.46 44.44
CA ARG A 226 16.54 4.14 44.98
C ARG A 226 17.30 5.41 45.26
N ASN A 227 17.85 5.43 46.49
CA ASN A 227 18.83 6.34 47.01
C ASN A 227 20.15 6.24 46.17
N PRO A 228 20.80 7.34 45.76
CA PRO A 228 21.91 7.31 44.80
C PRO A 228 23.27 7.11 45.48
N LYS A 229 23.48 6.02 46.21
CA LYS A 229 24.82 5.61 46.70
C LYS A 229 24.82 4.12 47.05
N ALA A 230 25.16 3.26 46.08
CA ALA A 230 25.85 1.99 46.28
C ALA A 230 26.05 1.24 44.93
N ASP A 231 27.31 0.99 44.65
CA ASP A 231 27.92 -0.07 43.84
C ASP A 231 27.62 -0.29 42.39
N ALA A 232 28.62 0.08 41.61
CA ALA A 232 28.86 -0.35 40.25
C ALA A 232 29.54 -1.71 40.17
N SER A 233 28.76 -2.81 40.15
CA SER A 233 29.26 -4.12 39.68
C SER A 233 28.08 -5.10 39.54
N SER A 234 27.49 -5.21 38.42
CA SER A 234 26.71 -6.30 37.81
C SER A 234 25.65 -5.74 36.81
N LEU A 235 26.12 -5.26 35.69
CA LEU A 235 25.26 -4.94 34.55
C LEU A 235 25.25 -6.14 33.61
N ALA A 236 24.31 -7.06 33.81
CA ALA A 236 23.81 -7.92 32.75
C ALA A 236 22.74 -7.14 31.98
N PRO A 237 22.80 -7.06 30.63
CA PRO A 237 21.83 -6.34 29.86
C PRO A 237 20.50 -7.09 29.87
N ARG A 238 19.48 -6.48 30.46
CA ARG A 238 18.09 -6.95 30.31
C ARG A 238 17.59 -6.58 28.93
N HIS A 239 17.48 -7.56 28.06
CA HIS A 239 16.88 -7.42 26.74
C HIS A 239 15.37 -7.21 26.88
N SER A 240 14.89 -6.00 26.61
CA SER A 240 13.48 -5.78 26.33
C SER A 240 13.23 -6.18 24.87
N PHE A 241 12.59 -7.32 24.67
CA PHE A 241 12.12 -7.73 23.35
C PHE A 241 10.98 -6.79 22.92
N VAL A 242 11.24 -5.88 21.99
CA VAL A 242 10.21 -5.23 21.18
C VAL A 242 10.02 -6.13 19.95
N ILE A 243 8.89 -6.83 19.89
CA ILE A 243 8.49 -7.63 18.73
C ILE A 243 7.75 -6.65 17.78
N PRO A 244 8.31 -6.29 16.62
CA PRO A 244 7.58 -5.54 15.63
C PRO A 244 6.70 -6.51 14.82
N HIS A 245 5.43 -6.18 14.69
CA HIS A 245 4.44 -6.84 13.85
C HIS A 245 4.02 -8.27 14.21
N SER A 246 3.90 -8.62 15.48
CA SER A 246 2.97 -9.68 15.83
C SER A 246 1.59 -9.06 16.05
N SER A 247 0.55 -9.65 15.51
CA SER A 247 -0.84 -9.32 15.77
C SER A 247 -1.28 -9.61 17.22
N PHE A 248 -0.32 -9.74 18.13
CA PHE A 248 -0.50 -9.96 19.54
C PHE A 248 0.38 -9.00 20.35
N ASP A 249 -0.06 -7.76 20.42
CA ASP A 249 0.07 -7.05 21.67
C ASP A 249 -0.70 -7.88 22.69
N ILE A 250 -0.18 -8.04 23.91
CA ILE A 250 -0.88 -8.78 24.97
C ILE A 250 -2.29 -8.21 25.05
N PRO A 251 -3.36 -9.01 24.80
CA PRO A 251 -4.70 -8.47 24.72
C PRO A 251 -4.97 -7.58 25.93
N GLY A 252 -5.21 -6.30 25.70
CA GLY A 252 -5.74 -5.39 26.67
C GLY A 252 -4.83 -4.37 27.32
N ARG A 253 -3.50 -4.30 27.10
CA ARG A 253 -2.65 -3.34 27.82
C ARG A 253 -2.08 -2.21 26.97
N ARG A 254 -1.57 -2.45 25.77
CA ARG A 254 -0.98 -1.45 24.89
C ARG A 254 -1.08 -1.86 23.42
N LEU A 255 -1.49 -0.93 22.58
CA LEU A 255 -1.59 -1.12 21.13
C LEU A 255 -1.00 0.10 20.43
N GLU A 256 -0.16 -0.13 19.41
CA GLU A 256 0.29 0.91 18.49
C GLU A 256 -0.23 0.64 17.08
N LEU A 257 -0.87 1.63 16.48
CA LEU A 257 -1.34 1.63 15.10
C LEU A 257 -0.56 2.65 14.29
N GLN A 258 -0.13 2.27 13.10
CA GLN A 258 0.57 3.12 12.16
C GLN A 258 -0.11 3.07 10.79
N SER A 259 -0.55 4.22 10.28
CA SER A 259 -1.24 4.33 8.99
C SER A 259 -2.55 3.51 8.97
N GLY A 260 -3.01 3.02 7.80
CA GLY A 260 -4.29 2.33 7.68
C GLY A 260 -4.38 1.05 8.49
N ASN A 261 -5.41 0.94 9.32
CA ASN A 261 -5.76 -0.25 10.10
C ASN A 261 -7.24 -0.20 10.44
N VAL A 262 -7.82 -1.37 10.74
CA VAL A 262 -9.08 -1.47 11.49
C VAL A 262 -8.77 -2.06 12.85
N PHE A 263 -9.32 -1.46 13.89
CA PHE A 263 -9.17 -1.90 15.27
C PHE A 263 -10.53 -1.99 15.95
N ARG A 264 -10.58 -2.63 17.12
CA ARG A 264 -11.79 -2.69 17.95
C ARG A 264 -11.47 -2.49 19.41
N PHE A 265 -12.42 -1.99 20.16
CA PHE A 265 -12.29 -1.77 21.60
C PHE A 265 -13.62 -2.03 22.35
N LYS A 266 -13.55 -2.28 23.64
CA LYS A 266 -14.76 -2.38 24.47
C LYS A 266 -15.30 -0.97 24.75
N PRO A 267 -16.66 -0.77 24.73
CA PRO A 267 -17.26 0.55 24.94
C PRO A 267 -16.87 1.21 26.27
N ASP A 268 -16.53 0.41 27.28
CA ASP A 268 -16.07 0.87 28.60
C ASP A 268 -14.56 1.21 28.65
N GLY A 269 -13.85 1.12 27.53
CA GLY A 269 -12.41 1.36 27.45
C GLY A 269 -11.53 0.26 28.07
N SER A 270 -12.09 -0.87 28.49
CA SER A 270 -11.34 -1.92 29.22
C SER A 270 -10.41 -2.76 28.36
N GLN A 271 -10.63 -2.79 27.03
CA GLN A 271 -9.83 -3.57 26.08
C GLN A 271 -9.75 -2.87 24.74
N VAL A 272 -8.63 -3.05 24.04
CA VAL A 272 -8.42 -2.59 22.66
C VAL A 272 -7.52 -3.58 21.93
N GLU A 273 -7.82 -3.84 20.63
CA GLU A 273 -6.99 -4.70 19.79
C GLU A 273 -7.04 -4.30 18.32
N ARG A 274 -6.02 -4.68 17.57
CA ARG A 274 -6.01 -4.54 16.11
C ARG A 274 -6.87 -5.65 15.51
N TYR A 275 -7.80 -5.28 14.63
CA TYR A 275 -8.62 -6.24 13.91
C TYR A 275 -7.95 -6.68 12.60
N THR A 276 -7.45 -5.69 11.80
CA THR A 276 -6.67 -5.94 10.58
C THR A 276 -5.48 -4.99 10.48
N SER A 277 -4.49 -5.35 9.66
CA SER A 277 -3.32 -4.53 9.36
C SER A 277 -3.31 -4.14 7.89
N GLY A 278 -2.78 -2.96 7.58
CA GLY A 278 -2.70 -2.47 6.21
C GLY A 278 -3.96 -1.70 5.82
N GLN A 279 -4.30 -1.69 4.51
CA GLN A 279 -5.08 -0.66 3.85
C GLN A 279 -4.32 0.67 3.80
N VAL A 280 -4.83 1.66 3.08
CA VAL A 280 -4.19 2.98 3.03
C VAL A 280 -4.90 3.95 3.94
N ASN A 281 -6.16 4.21 3.67
CA ASN A 281 -6.98 5.13 4.45
C ASN A 281 -8.42 4.60 4.57
N PRO A 282 -8.67 3.57 5.40
CA PRO A 282 -9.99 3.01 5.56
C PRO A 282 -10.94 4.02 6.18
N PHE A 283 -12.13 4.15 5.58
CA PHE A 283 -13.19 5.02 6.07
C PHE A 283 -14.55 4.38 5.76
N GLY A 284 -15.40 4.23 6.77
CA GLY A 284 -16.67 3.51 6.67
C GLY A 284 -16.54 2.01 6.96
N LEU A 285 -17.49 1.48 7.70
CA LEU A 285 -17.61 0.07 8.08
C LEU A 285 -19.05 -0.40 7.92
N ALA A 286 -19.26 -1.58 7.35
CA ALA A 286 -20.56 -2.20 7.18
C ALA A 286 -20.51 -3.71 7.41
N TRP A 287 -21.66 -4.30 7.79
CA TRP A 287 -21.82 -5.74 8.03
C TRP A 287 -22.77 -6.36 7.00
N ASP A 288 -22.48 -7.58 6.56
CA ASP A 288 -23.44 -8.41 5.86
C ASP A 288 -24.24 -9.32 6.85
N ARG A 289 -25.22 -10.05 6.33
CA ARG A 289 -26.05 -10.98 7.11
C ARG A 289 -25.27 -12.14 7.74
N TYR A 290 -24.08 -12.42 7.25
CA TYR A 290 -23.22 -13.48 7.77
C TYR A 290 -22.29 -12.98 8.90
N GLY A 291 -22.32 -11.68 9.20
CA GLY A 291 -21.41 -11.04 10.14
C GLY A 291 -20.03 -10.77 9.60
N ASN A 292 -19.86 -10.78 8.28
CA ASN A 292 -18.61 -10.32 7.67
C ASN A 292 -18.54 -8.80 7.70
N LEU A 293 -17.37 -8.27 8.06
CA LEU A 293 -17.12 -6.84 8.09
C LEU A 293 -16.49 -6.39 6.75
N TYR A 294 -16.96 -5.25 6.27
CA TYR A 294 -16.43 -4.58 5.07
C TYR A 294 -16.00 -3.18 5.42
N SER A 295 -14.98 -2.68 4.71
CA SER A 295 -14.58 -1.26 4.79
C SER A 295 -14.43 -0.67 3.40
N ALA A 296 -14.80 0.60 3.25
CA ALA A 296 -14.31 1.42 2.15
C ALA A 296 -12.87 1.83 2.40
N ASP A 297 -12.11 2.09 1.36
CA ASP A 297 -10.73 2.59 1.46
C ASP A 297 -10.45 3.64 0.39
N CYS A 298 -9.91 4.74 0.85
CA CYS A 298 -9.41 5.81 0.02
C CYS A 298 -7.94 5.48 -0.37
N HIS A 299 -7.58 5.58 -1.64
CA HIS A 299 -6.24 5.39 -2.21
C HIS A 299 -5.78 3.95 -2.49
N SER A 300 -6.59 2.93 -2.24
CA SER A 300 -6.27 1.58 -2.66
C SER A 300 -7.44 0.93 -3.40
N SER A 301 -7.96 -0.19 -2.98
CA SER A 301 -9.18 -0.79 -3.56
C SER A 301 -10.42 -0.17 -2.91
N PRO A 302 -11.48 0.18 -3.66
CA PRO A 302 -12.67 0.83 -3.12
C PRO A 302 -13.31 0.15 -1.93
N VAL A 303 -13.29 -1.18 -1.91
CA VAL A 303 -13.89 -1.97 -0.84
C VAL A 303 -13.10 -3.23 -0.53
N TYR A 304 -13.03 -3.57 0.75
CA TYR A 304 -12.41 -4.78 1.29
C TYR A 304 -13.38 -5.56 2.18
N GLN A 305 -13.38 -6.90 2.04
CA GLN A 305 -13.87 -7.77 3.10
C GLN A 305 -12.77 -7.91 4.16
N LEU A 306 -13.08 -7.62 5.42
CA LEU A 306 -12.10 -7.65 6.50
C LEU A 306 -12.08 -9.02 7.18
N ILE A 307 -10.92 -9.67 7.14
CA ILE A 307 -10.66 -10.95 7.82
C ILE A 307 -9.81 -10.65 9.06
N ARG A 308 -10.29 -10.98 10.25
CA ARG A 308 -9.57 -10.71 11.51
C ARG A 308 -8.17 -11.31 11.47
N GLY A 309 -7.16 -10.52 11.79
CA GLY A 309 -5.75 -10.92 11.78
C GLY A 309 -5.08 -10.93 10.41
N ALA A 310 -5.78 -10.52 9.34
CA ALA A 310 -5.22 -10.44 7.99
C ALA A 310 -4.45 -9.15 7.73
N CYS A 311 -3.54 -9.22 6.74
CA CYS A 311 -2.82 -8.07 6.19
C CYS A 311 -3.40 -7.67 4.83
N TYR A 312 -3.48 -6.36 4.60
CA TYR A 312 -3.93 -5.75 3.35
C TYR A 312 -2.82 -4.90 2.73
N PRO A 313 -2.77 -4.75 1.39
CA PRO A 313 -1.79 -3.90 0.73
C PRO A 313 -1.82 -2.47 1.27
N SER A 314 -0.64 -1.87 1.50
CA SER A 314 -0.47 -0.50 1.97
C SER A 314 0.90 0.00 1.55
N PHE A 315 1.00 0.75 0.44
CA PHE A 315 2.24 1.39 -0.06
C PHE A 315 3.51 0.53 0.07
N GLY A 316 3.47 -0.70 -0.44
CA GLY A 316 4.62 -1.60 -0.44
C GLY A 316 5.06 -2.13 0.92
N LYS A 317 4.28 -1.95 1.99
CA LYS A 317 4.54 -2.59 3.28
C LYS A 317 4.42 -4.11 3.14
N PRO A 318 5.32 -4.89 3.75
CA PRO A 318 5.26 -6.34 3.69
C PRO A 318 4.08 -6.90 4.50
N HIS A 319 3.61 -8.08 4.11
CA HIS A 319 2.68 -8.87 4.91
C HIS A 319 3.41 -9.65 6.02
N ASP A 320 2.67 -10.31 6.91
CA ASP A 320 3.15 -11.02 8.09
C ASP A 320 3.72 -12.44 7.85
N GLY A 321 3.88 -12.84 6.60
CA GLY A 321 4.33 -14.19 6.19
C GLY A 321 3.20 -15.06 5.65
N LEU A 322 1.93 -14.78 5.92
CA LEU A 322 0.78 -15.53 5.39
C LEU A 322 0.28 -15.06 4.02
N GLY A 323 0.76 -13.91 3.56
CA GLY A 323 0.25 -13.24 2.37
C GLY A 323 -0.76 -12.13 2.67
N PHE A 324 -1.16 -11.41 1.62
CA PHE A 324 -2.24 -10.43 1.72
C PHE A 324 -3.61 -11.11 1.59
N ALA A 325 -4.62 -10.46 2.16
CA ALA A 325 -6.01 -10.88 1.99
C ALA A 325 -6.42 -10.85 0.50
N PRO A 326 -7.36 -11.71 0.07
CA PRO A 326 -7.84 -11.72 -1.29
C PRO A 326 -8.44 -10.38 -1.71
N VAL A 327 -8.18 -9.96 -2.94
CA VAL A 327 -8.75 -8.76 -3.53
C VAL A 327 -10.18 -9.06 -3.95
N MET A 328 -11.16 -8.31 -3.41
CA MET A 328 -12.56 -8.46 -3.78
C MET A 328 -13.02 -7.50 -4.88
N CYS A 329 -12.34 -6.36 -5.05
CA CYS A 329 -12.69 -5.31 -6.00
C CYS A 329 -11.52 -5.05 -6.95
N GLN A 330 -11.78 -5.10 -8.25
CA GLN A 330 -10.76 -4.93 -9.31
C GLN A 330 -10.95 -3.63 -10.12
N HIS A 331 -11.97 -2.85 -9.81
CA HIS A 331 -12.26 -1.54 -10.40
C HIS A 331 -12.06 -0.44 -9.37
N THR A 332 -12.15 0.84 -9.78
CA THR A 332 -11.76 1.97 -8.92
C THR A 332 -12.87 3.00 -8.70
N HIS A 333 -14.05 2.83 -9.34
CA HIS A 333 -15.13 3.83 -9.35
C HIS A 333 -14.70 5.24 -9.77
N GLY A 334 -13.65 5.33 -10.58
CA GLY A 334 -13.21 6.59 -11.16
C GLY A 334 -12.47 7.54 -10.22
N SER A 335 -12.14 7.16 -8.98
CA SER A 335 -11.53 8.06 -8.01
C SER A 335 -10.93 7.30 -6.82
N THR A 336 -10.00 7.96 -6.13
CA THR A 336 -9.45 7.52 -4.84
C THR A 336 -10.21 8.11 -3.64
N GLY A 337 -11.29 8.87 -3.86
CA GLY A 337 -12.04 9.54 -2.78
C GLY A 337 -13.23 8.72 -2.26
N ILE A 338 -13.08 7.41 -2.16
CA ILE A 338 -14.11 6.53 -1.63
C ILE A 338 -14.17 6.64 -0.11
N CYS A 339 -15.38 6.82 0.42
CA CYS A 339 -15.66 6.90 1.85
C CYS A 339 -17.08 6.42 2.14
N GLY A 340 -17.50 6.29 3.40
CA GLY A 340 -18.82 5.82 3.77
C GLY A 340 -19.30 4.57 3.01
N ILE A 341 -19.78 3.56 3.70
CA ILE A 341 -20.22 2.29 3.09
C ILE A 341 -21.49 1.80 3.76
N VAL A 342 -22.41 1.29 2.93
CA VAL A 342 -23.57 0.53 3.36
C VAL A 342 -23.62 -0.80 2.62
N TYR A 343 -23.83 -1.88 3.35
CA TYR A 343 -24.16 -3.19 2.80
C TYR A 343 -25.67 -3.39 2.88
N LEU A 344 -26.30 -3.56 1.72
CA LEU A 344 -27.74 -3.81 1.62
C LEU A 344 -27.99 -5.30 1.77
N ASP A 345 -28.79 -5.67 2.76
CA ASP A 345 -29.04 -7.06 3.12
C ASP A 345 -30.30 -7.20 3.95
N GLY A 346 -30.78 -8.45 4.10
CA GLY A 346 -31.97 -8.76 4.89
C GLY A 346 -33.27 -8.26 4.26
N GLY A 347 -33.33 -8.11 2.94
CA GLY A 347 -34.50 -7.71 2.19
C GLY A 347 -34.93 -6.26 2.43
N VAL A 348 -34.03 -5.38 2.91
CA VAL A 348 -34.32 -3.99 3.29
C VAL A 348 -35.03 -3.22 2.17
N TRP A 349 -34.62 -3.43 0.91
CA TRP A 349 -35.25 -2.87 -0.28
C TRP A 349 -35.86 -3.93 -1.24
N GLY A 350 -36.01 -5.17 -0.75
CA GLY A 350 -36.38 -6.34 -1.50
C GLY A 350 -35.18 -7.21 -1.83
N PRO A 351 -35.42 -8.51 -2.14
CA PRO A 351 -34.37 -9.49 -2.35
C PRO A 351 -33.47 -9.17 -3.56
N GLU A 352 -33.94 -8.35 -4.49
CA GLU A 352 -33.16 -7.88 -5.64
C GLU A 352 -32.06 -6.88 -5.27
N TRP A 353 -32.07 -6.37 -4.02
CA TRP A 353 -31.07 -5.47 -3.46
C TRP A 353 -30.19 -6.14 -2.40
N ASP A 354 -30.43 -7.42 -2.11
CA ASP A 354 -29.54 -8.15 -1.20
C ASP A 354 -28.16 -8.35 -1.84
N ASP A 355 -27.11 -8.36 -1.03
CA ASP A 355 -25.71 -8.45 -1.49
C ASP A 355 -25.25 -7.26 -2.35
N HIS A 356 -25.82 -6.08 -2.14
CA HIS A 356 -25.37 -4.85 -2.79
C HIS A 356 -24.63 -3.94 -1.81
N ILE A 357 -23.62 -3.25 -2.31
CA ILE A 357 -22.84 -2.26 -1.56
C ILE A 357 -23.04 -0.88 -2.20
N LEU A 358 -23.28 0.12 -1.37
CA LEU A 358 -23.28 1.51 -1.77
C LEU A 358 -22.09 2.22 -1.12
N LEU A 359 -21.35 3.03 -1.89
CA LEU A 359 -20.13 3.71 -1.48
C LEU A 359 -20.23 5.20 -1.76
N GLY A 360 -19.95 6.05 -0.77
CA GLY A 360 -19.79 7.49 -0.99
C GLY A 360 -18.54 7.78 -1.78
N ASN A 361 -18.62 8.65 -2.78
CA ASN A 361 -17.48 9.13 -3.56
C ASN A 361 -17.48 10.66 -3.60
N CYS A 362 -16.81 11.26 -2.65
CA CYS A 362 -16.80 12.71 -2.48
C CYS A 362 -16.02 13.44 -3.58
N VAL A 363 -15.14 12.76 -4.33
CA VAL A 363 -14.39 13.35 -5.43
C VAL A 363 -15.23 13.43 -6.70
N THR A 364 -15.94 12.37 -7.06
CA THR A 364 -16.75 12.32 -8.28
C THR A 364 -18.20 12.79 -8.07
N SER A 365 -18.57 13.21 -6.84
CA SER A 365 -19.93 13.65 -6.49
C SER A 365 -20.98 12.58 -6.80
N ARG A 366 -20.76 11.34 -6.27
CA ARG A 366 -21.61 10.18 -6.56
C ARG A 366 -21.78 9.27 -5.36
N VAL A 367 -22.80 8.44 -5.41
CA VAL A 367 -22.87 7.22 -4.62
C VAL A 367 -22.69 6.04 -5.57
N ASN A 368 -21.55 5.41 -5.50
CA ASN A 368 -21.22 4.25 -6.34
C ASN A 368 -21.94 2.99 -5.84
N HIS A 369 -22.01 1.98 -6.69
CA HIS A 369 -22.82 0.78 -6.46
C HIS A 369 -22.10 -0.46 -6.97
N ASP A 370 -22.03 -1.48 -6.11
CA ASP A 370 -21.52 -2.81 -6.42
C ASP A 370 -22.52 -3.90 -6.06
N HIS A 371 -22.60 -4.96 -6.89
CA HIS A 371 -23.25 -6.20 -6.54
C HIS A 371 -22.21 -7.25 -6.14
N VAL A 372 -22.33 -7.81 -4.94
CA VAL A 372 -21.40 -8.79 -4.39
C VAL A 372 -21.83 -10.20 -4.72
N THR A 373 -20.97 -10.96 -5.37
CA THR A 373 -21.14 -12.39 -5.60
C THR A 373 -20.12 -13.18 -4.79
N PHE A 374 -20.44 -14.42 -4.41
CA PHE A 374 -19.57 -15.23 -3.57
C PHE A 374 -19.11 -16.52 -4.25
N THR A 375 -17.85 -16.89 -4.03
CA THR A 375 -17.34 -18.25 -4.25
C THR A 375 -16.93 -18.81 -2.89
N GLY A 376 -17.76 -19.69 -2.33
CA GLY A 376 -17.63 -20.06 -0.93
C GLY A 376 -17.88 -18.86 0.01
N SER A 377 -16.88 -18.44 0.76
CA SER A 377 -16.93 -17.22 1.59
C SER A 377 -16.17 -16.02 0.99
N THR A 378 -15.59 -16.20 -0.18
CA THR A 378 -14.81 -15.15 -0.86
C THR A 378 -15.73 -14.28 -1.70
N PRO A 379 -15.88 -12.98 -1.39
CA PRO A 379 -16.70 -12.06 -2.16
C PRO A 379 -15.95 -11.54 -3.39
N LYS A 380 -16.74 -11.17 -4.39
CA LYS A 380 -16.31 -10.37 -5.53
C LYS A 380 -17.29 -9.23 -5.73
N ALA A 381 -16.80 -8.00 -5.72
CA ALA A 381 -17.54 -6.81 -6.06
C ALA A 381 -17.63 -6.68 -7.60
N ASN A 382 -18.82 -6.50 -8.12
CA ASN A 382 -19.09 -6.31 -9.54
C ASN A 382 -19.75 -4.94 -9.72
N GLU A 383 -19.05 -4.04 -10.39
CA GLU A 383 -19.49 -2.67 -10.62
C GLU A 383 -20.86 -2.60 -11.28
N GLN A 384 -21.72 -1.75 -10.75
CA GLN A 384 -23.06 -1.45 -11.25
C GLN A 384 -23.13 0.03 -11.65
N PRO A 385 -24.16 0.47 -12.39
CA PRO A 385 -24.41 1.89 -12.57
C PRO A 385 -24.52 2.60 -11.22
N ASP A 386 -23.95 3.80 -11.12
CA ASP A 386 -23.96 4.61 -9.89
C ASP A 386 -25.39 4.71 -9.32
N PHE A 387 -25.52 4.54 -7.99
CA PHE A 387 -26.81 4.63 -7.31
C PHE A 387 -27.31 6.08 -7.26
N ILE A 388 -26.40 7.06 -7.04
CA ILE A 388 -26.71 8.48 -7.13
C ILE A 388 -25.68 9.15 -8.01
N THR A 389 -26.14 9.95 -8.97
CA THR A 389 -25.34 10.95 -9.66
C THR A 389 -25.86 12.35 -9.35
N SER A 390 -25.00 13.35 -9.42
CA SER A 390 -25.36 14.75 -9.19
C SER A 390 -24.91 15.65 -10.33
N ASP A 391 -25.77 16.60 -10.71
CA ASP A 391 -25.40 17.71 -11.58
C ASP A 391 -24.73 18.85 -10.79
N ASP A 392 -24.87 18.84 -9.46
CA ASP A 392 -24.17 19.77 -8.57
C ASP A 392 -22.78 19.20 -8.19
N PRO A 393 -21.69 19.82 -8.64
CA PRO A 393 -20.34 19.36 -8.31
C PRO A 393 -19.91 19.64 -6.86
N TRP A 394 -20.74 20.28 -6.04
CA TRP A 394 -20.50 20.49 -4.61
C TRP A 394 -20.98 19.34 -3.74
N PHE A 395 -21.78 18.42 -4.27
CA PHE A 395 -22.23 17.21 -3.57
C PHE A 395 -21.05 16.35 -3.10
N ARG A 396 -20.95 16.07 -1.81
CA ARG A 396 -19.84 15.34 -1.17
C ARG A 396 -20.37 14.28 -0.22
N PRO A 397 -20.85 13.14 -0.72
CA PRO A 397 -21.32 12.05 0.13
C PRO A 397 -20.14 11.41 0.89
N VAL A 398 -20.02 11.70 2.19
CA VAL A 398 -18.88 11.26 3.02
C VAL A 398 -19.23 10.10 3.96
N ASP A 399 -20.47 9.96 4.37
CA ASP A 399 -20.95 8.79 5.13
C ASP A 399 -22.37 8.41 4.72
N LEU A 400 -22.67 7.11 4.81
CA LEU A 400 -23.96 6.52 4.47
C LEU A 400 -24.44 5.63 5.60
N GLN A 401 -25.72 5.73 5.96
CA GLN A 401 -26.35 4.88 6.99
C GLN A 401 -27.77 4.48 6.60
N LEU A 402 -28.12 3.23 6.84
CA LEU A 402 -29.51 2.81 6.81
C LEU A 402 -30.19 3.19 8.12
N GLY A 403 -31.26 3.95 8.00
CA GLY A 403 -32.13 4.30 9.14
C GLY A 403 -33.02 3.13 9.57
N PRO A 404 -33.65 3.25 10.77
CA PRO A 404 -34.60 2.27 11.27
C PRO A 404 -35.88 2.19 10.41
N ASP A 405 -36.14 3.21 9.60
CA ASP A 405 -37.21 3.33 8.60
C ASP A 405 -36.86 2.71 7.24
N ASN A 406 -35.73 2.04 7.14
CA ASN A 406 -35.18 1.48 5.90
C ASN A 406 -34.80 2.52 4.81
N ALA A 407 -34.76 3.81 5.15
CA ALA A 407 -34.22 4.83 4.26
C ALA A 407 -32.69 4.85 4.34
N LEU A 408 -32.05 5.26 3.25
CA LEU A 408 -30.61 5.56 3.25
C LEU A 408 -30.43 7.04 3.61
N TYR A 409 -29.63 7.30 4.62
CA TYR A 409 -29.22 8.64 5.02
C TYR A 409 -27.79 8.89 4.56
N ILE A 410 -27.56 10.06 3.98
CA ILE A 410 -26.28 10.45 3.36
C ILE A 410 -25.81 11.74 4.00
N ALA A 411 -24.62 11.71 4.62
CA ALA A 411 -23.92 12.90 5.05
C ALA A 411 -23.29 13.57 3.83
N ASP A 412 -23.83 14.72 3.44
CA ASP A 412 -23.28 15.56 2.39
C ASP A 412 -22.47 16.69 3.01
N PHE A 413 -21.15 16.55 2.94
CA PHE A 413 -20.22 17.55 3.43
C PHE A 413 -20.29 18.87 2.65
N TYR A 414 -20.91 18.88 1.51
CA TYR A 414 -21.21 19.97 0.61
C TYR A 414 -20.11 21.04 0.52
N ASN A 415 -19.16 20.88 -0.39
CA ASN A 415 -18.01 21.77 -0.46
C ASN A 415 -17.56 22.04 -1.89
N LYS A 416 -17.14 23.30 -2.15
CA LYS A 416 -16.53 23.74 -3.38
C LYS A 416 -15.20 23.02 -3.66
N ILE A 417 -14.43 22.72 -2.61
CA ILE A 417 -13.08 22.20 -2.69
C ILE A 417 -13.06 20.76 -2.26
N ILE A 418 -12.40 19.94 -3.08
CA ILE A 418 -12.03 18.57 -2.77
C ILE A 418 -10.53 18.52 -2.52
N GLY A 419 -10.11 17.53 -1.75
CA GLY A 419 -8.72 17.29 -1.47
C GLY A 419 -8.22 18.04 -0.25
N HIS A 420 -7.14 17.54 0.27
CA HIS A 420 -6.50 17.98 1.49
C HIS A 420 -5.23 18.76 1.15
N TYR A 421 -4.18 18.05 0.75
CA TYR A 421 -2.92 18.69 0.38
C TYR A 421 -2.90 19.21 -1.05
N GLU A 422 -3.83 18.74 -1.89
CA GLU A 422 -3.92 19.16 -3.28
C GLU A 422 -4.37 20.60 -3.46
N VAL A 423 -5.08 21.14 -2.49
CA VAL A 423 -5.46 22.57 -2.43
C VAL A 423 -5.00 23.13 -1.11
N PRO A 424 -4.34 24.32 -1.09
CA PRO A 424 -3.89 24.94 0.15
C PRO A 424 -4.96 24.88 1.24
N LEU A 425 -4.57 24.44 2.42
CA LEU A 425 -5.53 24.18 3.50
C LEU A 425 -6.23 25.47 3.98
N ASP A 426 -5.60 26.62 3.81
CA ASP A 426 -6.10 27.96 4.13
C ASP A 426 -6.86 28.63 2.98
N HIS A 427 -7.12 27.89 1.88
CA HIS A 427 -7.81 28.43 0.73
C HIS A 427 -9.20 28.98 1.10
N GLN A 428 -9.45 30.26 0.77
CA GLN A 428 -10.68 30.97 1.16
C GLN A 428 -11.97 30.38 0.57
N GLY A 429 -11.87 29.58 -0.48
CA GLY A 429 -13.01 28.88 -1.09
C GLY A 429 -13.50 27.66 -0.31
N ARG A 430 -12.83 27.23 0.77
CA ARG A 430 -13.31 26.14 1.60
C ARG A 430 -14.55 26.57 2.35
N ASP A 431 -15.70 26.00 2.00
CA ASP A 431 -16.96 26.29 2.68
C ASP A 431 -16.98 25.67 4.08
N LYS A 432 -17.39 26.46 5.07
CA LYS A 432 -17.45 26.08 6.49
C LYS A 432 -18.84 26.22 7.10
N THR A 433 -19.84 26.57 6.30
CA THR A 433 -21.16 26.95 6.80
C THR A 433 -22.27 26.06 6.31
N ARG A 434 -22.08 25.35 5.21
CA ARG A 434 -23.09 24.49 4.58
C ARG A 434 -22.84 23.03 4.92
N GLY A 435 -23.88 22.24 4.82
CA GLY A 435 -23.86 20.79 4.96
C GLY A 435 -25.28 20.26 5.02
N ARG A 436 -25.50 19.10 4.46
CA ARG A 436 -26.84 18.54 4.28
C ARG A 436 -26.90 17.07 4.65
N ILE A 437 -28.08 16.61 4.97
CA ILE A 437 -28.37 15.20 5.15
C ILE A 437 -29.51 14.85 4.23
N TRP A 438 -29.24 13.96 3.28
CA TRP A 438 -30.22 13.46 2.34
C TRP A 438 -30.80 12.16 2.85
N ARG A 439 -32.13 11.98 2.70
CA ARG A 439 -32.88 10.76 3.00
C ARG A 439 -33.42 10.18 1.70
N ILE A 440 -33.02 8.94 1.38
CA ILE A 440 -33.41 8.24 0.15
C ILE A 440 -34.35 7.10 0.53
N THR A 441 -35.55 7.09 -0.01
CA THR A 441 -36.56 6.07 0.26
C THR A 441 -36.90 5.28 -1.00
N LYS A 442 -37.12 3.99 -0.86
CA LYS A 442 -37.73 3.16 -1.93
C LYS A 442 -39.26 3.31 -1.84
N LYS A 443 -39.89 3.77 -2.94
CA LYS A 443 -41.34 3.94 -3.01
C LYS A 443 -42.05 2.61 -2.76
N ASN A 444 -43.17 2.67 -2.03
CA ASN A 444 -43.98 1.50 -1.69
C ASN A 444 -43.20 0.38 -0.94
N ASN A 445 -42.12 0.73 -0.22
CA ASN A 445 -41.38 -0.25 0.56
C ASN A 445 -42.09 -0.52 1.90
N SER A 446 -42.69 -1.67 2.02
CA SER A 446 -43.31 -2.16 3.28
C SER A 446 -42.43 -3.23 3.96
N ASN A 447 -41.22 -3.48 3.43
CA ASN A 447 -40.37 -4.54 3.95
C ASN A 447 -39.89 -4.21 5.38
N LYS A 448 -39.85 -5.22 6.22
CA LYS A 448 -39.17 -5.13 7.51
C LYS A 448 -37.77 -5.74 7.37
N ARG A 449 -36.77 -4.94 7.66
CA ARG A 449 -35.39 -5.44 7.68
C ARG A 449 -35.27 -6.61 8.66
N GLN A 450 -34.77 -7.72 8.17
CA GLN A 450 -34.46 -8.86 9.04
C GLN A 450 -33.25 -8.51 9.91
N PRO A 451 -33.32 -8.71 11.24
CA PRO A 451 -32.18 -8.45 12.09
C PRO A 451 -31.03 -9.38 11.71
N ILE A 452 -29.83 -8.82 11.61
CA ILE A 452 -28.61 -9.62 11.45
C ILE A 452 -28.42 -10.42 12.73
N THR A 453 -28.58 -11.74 12.64
CA THR A 453 -28.37 -12.65 13.77
C THR A 453 -27.10 -13.44 13.49
N PRO A 454 -26.00 -13.14 14.21
CA PRO A 454 -24.78 -13.92 14.05
C PRO A 454 -25.04 -15.37 14.42
N PRO A 455 -24.36 -16.32 13.81
CA PRO A 455 -24.48 -17.73 14.18
C PRO A 455 -24.12 -17.88 15.67
N HIS A 456 -25.07 -18.41 16.45
CA HIS A 456 -24.85 -18.69 17.87
C HIS A 456 -23.88 -19.87 18.00
N ILE A 457 -22.64 -19.59 18.36
CA ILE A 457 -21.57 -20.57 18.44
C ILE A 457 -21.35 -20.96 19.91
N SER A 458 -22.05 -21.98 20.35
CA SER A 458 -21.85 -22.59 21.68
C SER A 458 -20.74 -23.67 21.66
N ASP A 459 -20.52 -24.33 20.52
CA ASP A 459 -19.52 -25.39 20.34
C ASP A 459 -18.78 -25.20 19.00
N TRP A 460 -17.53 -24.74 19.07
CA TRP A 460 -16.69 -24.50 17.89
C TRP A 460 -16.39 -25.80 17.11
N ARG A 461 -16.37 -26.98 17.78
CA ARG A 461 -16.10 -28.27 17.12
C ARG A 461 -17.22 -28.61 16.13
N LYS A 462 -18.48 -28.45 16.56
CA LYS A 462 -19.64 -28.67 15.68
C LYS A 462 -19.70 -27.64 14.59
N ALA A 463 -19.39 -26.43 14.92
CA ALA A 463 -19.51 -25.31 14.00
C ALA A 463 -18.44 -25.35 12.89
N LEU A 464 -17.22 -25.84 13.14
CA LEU A 464 -16.21 -26.11 12.11
C LEU A 464 -16.60 -27.27 11.19
N GLN A 465 -17.60 -28.09 11.54
CA GLN A 465 -18.18 -29.12 10.66
C GLN A 465 -19.31 -28.58 9.77
N SER A 466 -19.69 -27.29 9.92
CA SER A 466 -20.70 -26.67 9.08
C SER A 466 -20.32 -26.73 7.61
N THR A 467 -21.29 -26.99 6.75
CA THR A 467 -21.14 -26.91 5.29
C THR A 467 -21.13 -25.45 4.77
N SER A 468 -21.48 -24.49 5.64
CA SER A 468 -21.46 -23.05 5.29
C SER A 468 -20.04 -22.47 5.49
N PRO A 469 -19.36 -22.02 4.43
CA PRO A 469 -18.04 -21.39 4.53
C PRO A 469 -18.05 -20.12 5.39
N ASN A 470 -19.14 -19.32 5.32
CA ASN A 470 -19.29 -18.10 6.13
C ASN A 470 -19.40 -18.44 7.62
N THR A 471 -20.14 -19.52 7.99
CA THR A 471 -20.19 -20.00 9.36
C THR A 471 -18.80 -20.42 9.85
N GLN A 472 -18.05 -21.16 9.05
CA GLN A 472 -16.68 -21.56 9.38
C GLN A 472 -15.78 -20.32 9.62
N ARG A 473 -15.86 -19.30 8.76
CA ARG A 473 -15.09 -18.05 8.94
C ARG A 473 -15.43 -17.32 10.24
N ALA A 474 -16.72 -17.18 10.56
CA ALA A 474 -17.17 -16.53 11.80
C ALA A 474 -16.60 -17.24 13.03
N ILE A 475 -16.52 -18.58 13.00
CA ILE A 475 -15.96 -19.37 14.09
C ILE A 475 -14.45 -19.21 14.17
N LEU A 476 -13.76 -19.27 13.05
CA LEU A 476 -12.31 -19.08 13.00
C LEU A 476 -11.93 -17.72 13.57
N ALA A 477 -12.67 -16.66 13.25
CA ALA A 477 -12.47 -15.34 13.83
C ALA A 477 -12.67 -15.33 15.36
N LYS A 478 -13.68 -16.06 15.87
CA LYS A 478 -13.95 -16.17 17.32
C LYS A 478 -12.89 -17.03 18.05
N MET A 479 -12.34 -18.05 17.40
CA MET A 479 -11.29 -18.90 17.99
C MET A 479 -10.00 -18.11 18.27
N LEU A 480 -9.77 -16.98 17.62
CA LEU A 480 -8.65 -16.10 17.92
C LEU A 480 -8.75 -15.42 19.30
N ASP A 481 -9.93 -15.40 19.92
CA ASP A 481 -10.09 -14.88 21.30
C ASP A 481 -9.48 -15.81 22.34
N ALA A 482 -9.45 -17.13 22.06
CA ALA A 482 -8.95 -18.17 22.98
C ALA A 482 -8.26 -19.32 22.22
N PRO A 483 -7.04 -19.11 21.68
CA PRO A 483 -6.30 -20.18 21.03
C PRO A 483 -6.07 -21.37 21.98
N SER A 484 -6.16 -22.60 21.46
CA SER A 484 -5.92 -23.83 22.24
C SER A 484 -5.19 -24.90 21.43
N LEU A 485 -4.37 -25.73 22.10
CA LEU A 485 -3.69 -26.87 21.46
C LEU A 485 -4.70 -27.92 20.98
N GLU A 486 -5.83 -28.02 21.65
CA GLU A 486 -6.90 -28.98 21.34
C GLU A 486 -7.56 -28.74 19.97
N ALA A 487 -7.53 -27.49 19.51
CA ALA A 487 -8.07 -27.12 18.21
C ALA A 487 -7.16 -27.48 17.01
N LEU A 488 -5.86 -27.60 17.24
CA LEU A 488 -4.87 -27.79 16.16
C LEU A 488 -5.17 -28.98 15.23
N PRO A 489 -5.49 -30.19 15.69
CA PRO A 489 -5.77 -31.32 14.80
C PRO A 489 -6.93 -31.04 13.84
N ILE A 490 -8.01 -30.44 14.36
CA ILE A 490 -9.20 -30.12 13.55
C ILE A 490 -8.91 -29.00 12.57
N LEU A 491 -8.19 -27.96 13.00
CA LEU A 491 -7.78 -26.86 12.12
C LEU A 491 -6.88 -27.35 10.98
N LEU A 492 -5.90 -28.21 11.28
CA LEU A 492 -5.01 -28.79 10.27
C LEU A 492 -5.79 -29.66 9.26
N GLN A 493 -6.68 -30.52 9.74
CA GLN A 493 -7.50 -31.38 8.89
C GLN A 493 -8.41 -30.54 7.97
N ASN A 494 -9.08 -29.52 8.50
CA ASN A 494 -10.01 -28.68 7.74
C ASN A 494 -9.26 -27.79 6.76
N THR A 495 -8.11 -27.22 7.13
CA THR A 495 -7.28 -26.44 6.20
C THR A 495 -6.89 -27.27 4.99
N ALA A 496 -6.47 -28.53 5.19
CA ALA A 496 -6.11 -29.44 4.09
C ALA A 496 -7.28 -29.79 3.15
N LYS A 497 -8.52 -29.69 3.65
CA LYS A 497 -9.76 -29.97 2.88
C LYS A 497 -10.38 -28.73 2.24
N THR A 498 -9.97 -27.54 2.66
CA THR A 498 -10.56 -26.28 2.18
C THR A 498 -10.20 -26.08 0.71
N PRO A 499 -11.18 -25.86 -0.18
CA PRO A 499 -10.90 -25.70 -1.60
C PRO A 499 -10.15 -24.38 -1.86
N SER A 500 -9.15 -24.43 -2.73
CA SER A 500 -8.36 -23.25 -3.14
C SER A 500 -9.21 -22.20 -3.86
N SER A 501 -10.39 -22.55 -4.33
CA SER A 501 -11.37 -21.62 -4.91
C SER A 501 -12.04 -20.69 -3.87
N ASP A 502 -11.85 -20.93 -2.55
CA ASP A 502 -12.29 -20.04 -1.49
C ASP A 502 -11.08 -19.47 -0.72
N PRO A 503 -10.32 -18.53 -1.32
CA PRO A 503 -9.09 -18.02 -0.71
C PRO A 503 -9.33 -17.24 0.60
N SER A 504 -10.51 -16.67 0.82
CA SER A 504 -10.86 -16.03 2.11
C SER A 504 -10.94 -17.04 3.25
N LEU A 505 -11.55 -18.21 3.01
CA LEU A 505 -11.61 -19.28 4.00
C LEU A 505 -10.22 -19.92 4.24
N VAL A 506 -9.46 -20.14 3.15
CA VAL A 506 -8.08 -20.64 3.25
C VAL A 506 -7.24 -19.73 4.14
N LEU A 507 -7.31 -18.40 3.91
CA LEU A 507 -6.56 -17.44 4.72
C LEU A 507 -7.04 -17.43 6.18
N ALA A 508 -8.35 -17.50 6.43
CA ALA A 508 -8.91 -17.54 7.78
C ALA A 508 -8.40 -18.77 8.56
N TYR A 509 -8.35 -19.95 7.93
CA TYR A 509 -7.75 -21.15 8.54
C TYR A 509 -6.25 -20.96 8.81
N ARG A 510 -5.49 -20.39 7.87
CA ARG A 510 -4.05 -20.15 8.04
C ARG A 510 -3.78 -19.19 9.20
N ILE A 511 -4.58 -18.15 9.35
CA ILE A 511 -4.53 -17.19 10.47
C ILE A 511 -4.82 -17.92 11.79
N ALA A 512 -5.90 -18.70 11.85
CA ALA A 512 -6.23 -19.48 13.04
C ALA A 512 -5.09 -20.44 13.42
N LEU A 513 -4.55 -21.20 12.45
CA LEU A 513 -3.40 -22.07 12.68
C LEU A 513 -2.17 -21.31 13.18
N ARG A 514 -1.79 -20.19 12.54
CA ARG A 514 -0.70 -19.32 13.00
C ARG A 514 -0.85 -18.98 14.48
N ASP A 515 -2.04 -18.55 14.87
CA ASP A 515 -2.28 -18.07 16.22
C ASP A 515 -2.31 -19.19 17.26
N HIS A 516 -2.83 -20.36 16.91
CA HIS A 516 -2.77 -21.55 17.78
C HIS A 516 -1.34 -22.13 17.86
N LEU A 517 -0.55 -22.02 16.78
CA LEU A 517 0.86 -22.45 16.76
C LEU A 517 1.80 -21.55 17.59
N LYS A 518 1.34 -20.38 18.04
CA LYS A 518 2.10 -19.54 19.00
C LYS A 518 2.13 -20.11 20.41
N LEU A 519 1.24 -21.06 20.72
CA LEU A 519 1.18 -21.65 22.04
C LEU A 519 2.42 -22.55 22.29
N PRO A 520 2.99 -22.53 23.51
CA PRO A 520 4.11 -23.42 23.87
C PRO A 520 3.77 -24.88 23.58
N GLY A 521 4.71 -25.61 22.97
CA GLY A 521 4.55 -27.02 22.64
C GLY A 521 3.67 -27.36 21.44
N ALA A 522 3.15 -26.35 20.73
CA ALA A 522 2.26 -26.56 19.58
C ALA A 522 2.89 -27.36 18.42
N PHE A 523 4.22 -27.33 18.30
CA PHE A 523 4.96 -28.04 17.24
C PHE A 523 5.33 -29.47 17.58
N THR A 524 5.17 -29.95 18.87
CA THR A 524 5.70 -31.21 19.32
C THR A 524 4.99 -32.45 18.77
N ASN A 525 3.72 -32.36 18.43
CA ASN A 525 2.86 -33.46 18.02
C ASN A 525 2.28 -33.31 16.61
N THR A 526 2.99 -32.62 15.69
CA THR A 526 2.52 -32.46 14.32
C THR A 526 2.59 -33.78 13.55
N GLU A 527 1.46 -34.29 13.08
CA GLU A 527 1.39 -35.51 12.25
C GLU A 527 2.15 -35.32 10.92
N LYS A 528 2.75 -36.43 10.43
CA LYS A 528 3.52 -36.42 9.17
C LYS A 528 2.71 -35.83 7.98
N ALA A 529 1.42 -36.13 7.92
CA ALA A 529 0.52 -35.65 6.86
C ALA A 529 0.42 -34.11 6.78
N HIS A 530 0.63 -33.39 7.88
CA HIS A 530 0.48 -31.94 7.98
C HIS A 530 1.81 -31.17 8.06
N LEU A 531 2.95 -31.86 8.05
CA LEU A 531 4.28 -31.24 8.19
C LEU A 531 4.56 -30.18 7.13
N GLY A 532 4.11 -30.35 5.89
CA GLY A 532 4.27 -29.36 4.82
C GLY A 532 3.54 -28.04 5.15
N LEU A 533 2.26 -28.14 5.47
CA LEU A 533 1.41 -27.00 5.83
C LEU A 533 1.95 -26.28 7.09
N VAL A 534 2.32 -27.01 8.13
CA VAL A 534 2.88 -26.42 9.36
C VAL A 534 4.21 -25.75 9.10
N THR A 535 5.07 -26.32 8.22
CA THR A 535 6.35 -25.70 7.83
C THR A 535 6.13 -24.35 7.14
N GLU A 536 5.12 -24.27 6.25
CA GLU A 536 4.77 -23.05 5.56
C GLU A 536 4.27 -21.97 6.54
N ILE A 537 3.38 -22.32 7.46
CA ILE A 537 2.81 -21.39 8.44
C ILE A 537 3.84 -21.00 9.51
N ALA A 538 4.77 -21.88 9.88
CA ALA A 538 5.75 -21.63 10.92
C ALA A 538 6.62 -20.39 10.66
N THR A 539 6.84 -20.02 9.38
CA THR A 539 7.57 -18.80 9.02
C THR A 539 6.83 -17.50 9.41
N ALA A 540 5.52 -17.59 9.65
CA ALA A 540 4.68 -16.49 10.13
C ALA A 540 4.46 -16.53 11.67
N VAL A 541 5.07 -17.50 12.39
CA VAL A 541 4.97 -17.64 13.85
C VAL A 541 6.26 -17.15 14.52
N PRO A 542 6.32 -15.91 15.06
CA PRO A 542 7.54 -15.32 15.59
C PRO A 542 7.89 -15.90 16.98
N SER A 543 8.32 -17.14 17.02
CA SER A 543 8.67 -17.83 18.26
C SER A 543 9.92 -18.69 18.13
N THR A 544 10.58 -18.96 19.27
CA THR A 544 11.72 -19.88 19.36
C THR A 544 11.31 -21.31 19.00
N ASP A 545 10.11 -21.75 19.37
CA ASP A 545 9.59 -23.07 19.06
C ASP A 545 9.42 -23.26 17.55
N ALA A 546 8.87 -22.25 16.85
CA ALA A 546 8.75 -22.27 15.38
C ALA A 546 10.13 -22.34 14.71
N ALA A 547 11.10 -21.55 15.18
CA ALA A 547 12.45 -21.56 14.64
C ALA A 547 13.16 -22.91 14.88
N ALA A 548 12.98 -23.52 16.06
CA ALA A 548 13.52 -24.85 16.37
C ALA A 548 12.87 -25.93 15.50
N PHE A 549 11.55 -25.89 15.32
CA PHE A 549 10.81 -26.76 14.42
C PHE A 549 11.33 -26.64 12.97
N LEU A 550 11.45 -25.42 12.43
CA LEU A 550 11.98 -25.20 11.09
C LEU A 550 13.40 -25.74 10.92
N LEU A 551 14.28 -25.54 11.93
CA LEU A 551 15.63 -26.11 11.91
C LEU A 551 15.61 -27.61 11.87
N GLN A 552 14.76 -28.27 12.69
CA GLN A 552 14.57 -29.70 12.67
C GLN A 552 14.05 -30.20 11.30
N ARG A 553 13.15 -29.45 10.67
CA ARG A 553 12.68 -29.78 9.33
C ARG A 553 13.81 -29.75 8.29
N LEU A 554 14.70 -28.76 8.35
CA LEU A 554 15.87 -28.67 7.48
C LEU A 554 16.82 -29.89 7.71
N GLN A 555 17.06 -30.27 8.96
CA GLN A 555 17.86 -31.48 9.29
C GLN A 555 17.27 -32.77 8.74
N ASN A 556 15.95 -32.84 8.63
CA ASN A 556 15.19 -33.99 8.10
C ASN A 556 14.96 -33.91 6.58
N GLY A 557 15.71 -33.09 5.85
CA GLY A 557 15.68 -33.03 4.37
C GLY A 557 14.66 -32.08 3.74
N GLN A 558 14.03 -31.21 4.52
CA GLN A 558 13.23 -30.11 3.96
C GLN A 558 14.13 -29.18 3.16
N SER A 559 13.66 -28.74 1.99
CA SER A 559 14.38 -27.78 1.15
C SER A 559 14.62 -26.47 1.90
N ILE A 560 15.86 -25.99 1.86
CA ILE A 560 16.24 -24.69 2.42
C ILE A 560 15.68 -23.57 1.55
N THR A 561 15.11 -22.54 2.20
CA THR A 561 14.74 -21.29 1.54
C THR A 561 15.30 -20.10 2.32
N PRO A 562 15.56 -18.93 1.66
CA PRO A 562 15.98 -17.73 2.37
C PRO A 562 15.02 -17.35 3.51
N ALA A 563 13.70 -17.41 3.28
CA ALA A 563 12.70 -17.07 4.28
C ALA A 563 12.80 -17.94 5.56
N ILE A 564 13.00 -19.24 5.43
CA ILE A 564 13.19 -20.16 6.57
C ILE A 564 14.47 -19.79 7.34
N LEU A 565 15.57 -19.50 6.64
CA LEU A 565 16.83 -19.12 7.30
C LEU A 565 16.74 -17.76 8.00
N THR A 566 16.11 -16.77 7.38
CA THR A 566 15.86 -15.46 8.03
C THR A 566 15.04 -15.63 9.30
N HIS A 567 13.99 -16.45 9.25
CA HIS A 567 13.14 -16.75 10.41
C HIS A 567 13.95 -17.45 11.53
N ILE A 568 14.74 -18.48 11.20
CA ILE A 568 15.59 -19.18 12.17
C ILE A 568 16.60 -18.22 12.77
N ALA A 569 17.31 -17.43 11.96
CA ALA A 569 18.30 -16.48 12.44
C ALA A 569 17.70 -15.41 13.37
N ARG A 570 16.46 -14.97 13.07
CA ARG A 570 15.75 -13.97 13.83
C ARG A 570 15.22 -14.49 15.18
N HIS A 571 14.68 -15.71 15.23
CA HIS A 571 13.88 -16.19 16.35
C HIS A 571 14.47 -17.37 17.12
N SER A 572 15.48 -18.12 16.59
CA SER A 572 16.03 -19.29 17.28
C SER A 572 16.84 -18.92 18.53
N ASP A 573 16.99 -19.92 19.41
CA ASP A 573 18.01 -19.81 20.44
C ASP A 573 19.40 -19.64 19.81
N PRO A 574 20.26 -18.76 20.33
CA PRO A 574 21.61 -18.52 19.78
C PRO A 574 22.47 -19.78 19.63
N SER A 575 22.30 -20.74 20.51
CA SER A 575 23.02 -22.04 20.45
C SER A 575 22.70 -22.87 19.22
N LEU A 576 21.59 -22.58 18.52
CA LEU A 576 21.16 -23.31 17.31
C LEU A 576 21.71 -22.68 16.01
N LEU A 577 22.21 -21.45 16.07
CA LEU A 577 22.72 -20.73 14.89
C LEU A 577 23.89 -21.44 14.17
N PRO A 578 24.89 -22.04 14.87
CA PRO A 578 25.96 -22.81 14.19
C PRO A 578 25.42 -23.95 13.34
N LYS A 579 24.36 -24.61 13.77
CA LYS A 579 23.72 -25.70 13.01
C LYS A 579 23.03 -25.17 11.75
N ALA A 580 22.33 -24.02 11.86
CA ALA A 580 21.68 -23.38 10.72
C ALA A 580 22.70 -22.93 9.67
N ILE A 581 23.81 -22.33 10.11
CA ILE A 581 24.92 -21.91 9.22
C ILE A 581 25.55 -23.13 8.53
N ALA A 582 25.79 -24.22 9.24
CA ALA A 582 26.36 -25.44 8.66
C ALA A 582 25.46 -26.05 7.58
N LEU A 583 24.14 -26.14 7.83
CA LEU A 583 23.15 -26.59 6.85
C LEU A 583 23.08 -25.66 5.61
N ALA A 584 23.12 -24.36 5.80
CA ALA A 584 23.13 -23.39 4.71
C ALA A 584 24.40 -23.54 3.85
N LYS A 585 25.58 -23.71 4.46
CA LYS A 585 26.84 -23.99 3.74
C LYS A 585 26.76 -25.26 2.94
N GLN A 586 26.26 -26.36 3.55
CA GLN A 586 26.11 -27.64 2.87
C GLN A 586 25.16 -27.52 1.66
N ALA A 587 24.03 -26.89 1.83
CA ALA A 587 23.05 -26.69 0.74
C ALA A 587 23.61 -25.86 -0.41
N SER A 588 24.45 -24.87 -0.11
CA SER A 588 25.08 -24.03 -1.13
C SER A 588 26.04 -24.79 -2.07
N LEU A 589 26.53 -25.96 -1.63
CA LEU A 589 27.42 -26.82 -2.44
C LEU A 589 26.64 -27.78 -3.35
N GLN A 590 25.34 -27.97 -3.13
CA GLN A 590 24.55 -29.02 -3.77
C GLN A 590 23.48 -28.51 -4.74
N ASN A 591 23.10 -27.22 -4.72
CA ASN A 591 21.87 -26.75 -5.35
C ASN A 591 21.95 -25.40 -6.08
N SER A 592 20.88 -25.11 -6.83
CA SER A 592 20.60 -23.90 -7.60
C SER A 592 20.45 -22.59 -6.80
N ILE A 593 20.54 -22.63 -5.45
CA ILE A 593 20.45 -21.42 -4.60
C ILE A 593 21.86 -20.90 -4.37
N THR A 594 22.08 -19.63 -4.70
CA THR A 594 23.41 -19.02 -4.57
C THR A 594 23.85 -18.94 -3.10
N PRO A 595 25.13 -19.24 -2.78
CA PRO A 595 25.68 -19.09 -1.42
C PRO A 595 25.39 -17.73 -0.80
N LEU A 596 25.43 -16.66 -1.62
CA LEU A 596 25.17 -15.29 -1.21
C LEU A 596 23.72 -15.11 -0.69
N SER A 597 22.72 -15.69 -1.36
CA SER A 597 21.31 -15.57 -0.94
C SER A 597 21.07 -16.19 0.44
N LEU A 598 21.67 -17.36 0.73
CA LEU A 598 21.54 -18.02 2.03
C LEU A 598 22.29 -17.28 3.13
N LEU A 599 23.48 -16.75 2.80
CA LEU A 599 24.29 -15.95 3.71
C LEU A 599 23.58 -14.64 4.07
N THR A 600 23.02 -13.95 3.07
CA THR A 600 22.26 -12.72 3.26
C THR A 600 21.02 -12.97 4.14
N ALA A 601 20.29 -14.06 3.92
CA ALA A 601 19.13 -14.42 4.72
C ALA A 601 19.46 -14.59 6.21
N LEU A 602 20.56 -15.27 6.52
CA LEU A 602 21.04 -15.41 7.92
C LEU A 602 21.47 -14.06 8.49
N HIS A 603 22.21 -13.27 7.74
CA HIS A 603 22.66 -11.95 8.16
C HIS A 603 21.48 -11.01 8.44
N ASP A 604 20.48 -10.99 7.57
CA ASP A 604 19.27 -10.17 7.71
C ASP A 604 18.47 -10.55 8.96
N GLY A 605 18.23 -11.84 9.18
CA GLY A 605 17.54 -12.30 10.38
C GLY A 605 18.27 -11.92 11.68
N LEU A 606 19.60 -12.04 11.71
CA LEU A 606 20.41 -11.59 12.84
C LEU A 606 20.37 -10.06 13.04
N SER A 607 20.42 -9.31 11.94
CA SER A 607 20.32 -7.83 11.96
C SER A 607 18.96 -7.38 12.50
N GLU A 608 17.88 -8.02 12.06
CA GLU A 608 16.52 -7.76 12.54
C GLU A 608 16.35 -8.09 14.03
N ARG A 609 17.07 -9.07 14.51
CA ARG A 609 17.16 -9.40 15.93
C ARG A 609 18.03 -8.42 16.74
N GLY A 610 18.86 -7.61 16.07
CA GLY A 610 19.86 -6.75 16.72
C GLY A 610 21.10 -7.51 17.23
N THR A 611 21.33 -8.74 16.75
CA THR A 611 22.44 -9.59 17.15
C THR A 611 23.58 -9.48 16.14
N PRO A 612 24.85 -9.28 16.56
CA PRO A 612 25.96 -9.28 15.62
C PRO A 612 26.16 -10.65 14.96
N PRO A 613 26.60 -10.70 13.71
CA PRO A 613 26.90 -11.95 13.04
C PRO A 613 27.97 -12.75 13.78
N PRO A 614 27.79 -14.08 13.99
CA PRO A 614 28.79 -14.91 14.62
C PRO A 614 30.01 -15.09 13.71
N PRO A 615 31.21 -15.44 14.30
CA PRO A 615 32.45 -15.58 13.55
C PRO A 615 32.36 -16.54 12.35
N GLU A 616 31.62 -17.63 12.48
CA GLU A 616 31.44 -18.62 11.42
C GLU A 616 30.72 -18.05 10.18
N LEU A 617 29.76 -17.15 10.40
CA LEU A 617 29.06 -16.47 9.30
C LEU A 617 29.96 -15.43 8.63
N LEU A 618 30.72 -14.67 9.42
CA LEU A 618 31.69 -13.69 8.91
C LEU A 618 32.80 -14.37 8.10
N THR A 619 33.33 -15.49 8.58
CA THR A 619 34.32 -16.28 7.86
C THR A 619 33.76 -16.77 6.52
N TRP A 620 32.52 -17.27 6.49
CA TRP A 620 31.89 -17.68 5.25
C TRP A 620 31.72 -16.52 4.26
N ALA A 621 31.31 -15.35 4.73
CA ALA A 621 31.21 -14.15 3.90
C ALA A 621 32.56 -13.71 3.34
N GLN A 622 33.64 -13.78 4.16
CA GLN A 622 35.00 -13.44 3.72
C GLN A 622 35.55 -14.43 2.68
N ASP A 623 35.30 -15.71 2.87
CA ASP A 623 35.73 -16.76 1.93
C ASP A 623 34.99 -16.65 0.61
N LEU A 624 33.68 -16.35 0.64
CA LEU A 624 32.90 -16.10 -0.58
C LEU A 624 33.41 -14.85 -1.32
N ALA A 625 33.74 -13.78 -0.60
CA ALA A 625 34.30 -12.58 -1.19
C ALA A 625 35.67 -12.86 -1.88
N LYS A 626 36.54 -13.63 -1.23
CA LYS A 626 37.82 -14.04 -1.83
C LYS A 626 37.62 -14.86 -3.11
N GLN A 627 36.73 -15.87 -3.07
CA GLN A 627 36.38 -16.69 -4.23
C GLN A 627 35.85 -15.84 -5.39
N LEU A 628 35.01 -14.86 -5.13
CA LEU A 628 34.49 -13.96 -6.15
C LEU A 628 35.60 -13.07 -6.74
N PHE A 629 36.54 -12.57 -5.93
CA PHE A 629 37.71 -11.82 -6.42
C PHE A 629 38.65 -12.70 -7.26
N GLU A 630 38.92 -13.91 -6.83
CA GLU A 630 39.74 -14.85 -7.58
C GLU A 630 39.08 -15.19 -8.92
N ALA A 631 37.76 -15.48 -8.90
CA ALA A 631 37.02 -15.75 -10.12
C ALA A 631 36.98 -14.54 -11.05
N ASP A 632 36.87 -13.32 -10.51
CA ASP A 632 36.90 -12.10 -11.32
C ASP A 632 38.30 -11.83 -11.91
N SER A 633 39.37 -12.10 -11.16
CA SER A 633 40.74 -11.91 -11.59
C SER A 633 41.23 -12.96 -12.61
N GLN A 634 40.64 -14.16 -12.59
CA GLN A 634 40.93 -15.26 -13.50
C GLN A 634 40.05 -15.26 -14.76
N LYS A 635 39.07 -14.37 -14.84
CA LYS A 635 38.22 -14.26 -16.01
C LYS A 635 39.08 -13.96 -17.26
N PRO A 636 39.02 -14.80 -18.28
CA PRO A 636 39.57 -14.40 -19.58
C PRO A 636 38.88 -13.12 -20.04
N ALA A 637 39.56 -12.33 -20.88
CA ALA A 637 38.94 -11.15 -21.46
C ALA A 637 37.52 -11.51 -21.96
N PRO A 638 36.49 -10.72 -21.63
CA PRO A 638 35.11 -11.12 -21.87
C PRO A 638 34.90 -11.39 -23.36
N THR A 639 34.25 -12.50 -23.67
CA THR A 639 33.86 -12.85 -25.04
C THR A 639 32.91 -11.82 -25.63
N TRP A 640 32.11 -11.17 -24.75
CA TRP A 640 31.17 -10.14 -25.11
C TRP A 640 31.31 -8.92 -24.18
N THR A 641 31.32 -7.73 -24.76
CA THR A 641 31.29 -6.45 -24.01
C THR A 641 30.07 -5.65 -24.41
N SER A 642 29.36 -5.07 -23.44
CA SER A 642 28.17 -4.28 -23.67
C SER A 642 28.43 -2.78 -23.45
N THR A 643 27.72 -1.93 -24.21
CA THR A 643 27.65 -0.49 -24.02
C THR A 643 26.20 -0.04 -24.20
N GLY A 644 25.80 1.08 -23.54
CA GLY A 644 24.41 1.52 -23.50
C GLY A 644 23.68 0.98 -22.27
N ASN A 645 22.35 1.05 -22.28
CA ASN A 645 21.49 0.66 -21.15
C ASN A 645 20.61 -0.58 -21.43
N ALA A 646 20.74 -1.22 -22.62
CA ALA A 646 20.09 -2.48 -22.93
C ALA A 646 20.48 -3.58 -21.92
N LYS A 647 19.50 -4.33 -21.46
CA LYS A 647 19.70 -5.41 -20.47
C LYS A 647 19.93 -6.76 -21.18
N TRP A 648 21.12 -6.90 -21.74
CA TRP A 648 21.51 -8.16 -22.38
C TRP A 648 21.40 -9.35 -21.43
N SER A 649 20.73 -10.41 -21.88
CA SER A 649 20.48 -11.59 -21.04
C SER A 649 20.35 -12.86 -21.86
N LEU A 650 20.71 -14.00 -21.26
CA LEU A 650 20.45 -15.33 -21.81
C LEU A 650 19.06 -15.78 -21.32
N GLN A 651 18.13 -16.05 -22.24
CA GLN A 651 16.77 -16.48 -21.94
C GLN A 651 16.42 -17.77 -22.66
N PRO A 652 15.80 -18.76 -21.97
CA PRO A 652 15.20 -19.91 -22.63
C PRO A 652 13.94 -19.47 -23.40
N ARG A 653 13.85 -19.88 -24.65
CA ARG A 653 12.65 -19.68 -25.49
C ARG A 653 12.27 -20.97 -26.20
N LYS A 654 10.96 -21.20 -26.32
CA LYS A 654 10.43 -22.33 -27.09
C LYS A 654 10.30 -21.93 -28.55
N ARG A 655 10.78 -22.78 -29.46
CA ARG A 655 10.54 -22.68 -30.90
C ARG A 655 9.13 -23.14 -31.26
N ALA A 656 8.72 -22.88 -32.49
CA ALA A 656 7.44 -23.35 -33.03
C ALA A 656 7.29 -24.88 -33.00
N ASP A 657 8.42 -25.62 -33.06
CA ASP A 657 8.47 -27.09 -32.97
C ASP A 657 8.48 -27.61 -31.50
N GLY A 658 8.37 -26.72 -30.51
CA GLY A 658 8.37 -27.05 -29.09
C GLY A 658 9.76 -27.23 -28.47
N THR A 659 10.85 -27.18 -29.25
CA THR A 659 12.23 -27.29 -28.72
C THR A 659 12.61 -26.01 -27.95
N GLU A 660 13.33 -26.17 -26.82
CA GLU A 660 13.82 -25.05 -26.04
C GLU A 660 15.23 -24.67 -26.47
N VAL A 661 15.46 -23.39 -26.71
CA VAL A 661 16.77 -22.84 -27.09
C VAL A 661 17.12 -21.65 -26.24
N THR A 662 18.40 -21.46 -25.95
CA THR A 662 18.91 -20.27 -25.27
C THR A 662 19.11 -19.15 -26.28
N VAL A 663 18.54 -17.99 -26.02
CA VAL A 663 18.69 -16.76 -26.82
C VAL A 663 19.42 -15.71 -26.01
N LEU A 664 20.53 -15.19 -26.56
CA LEU A 664 21.15 -13.96 -26.08
C LEU A 664 20.36 -12.80 -26.66
N GLN A 665 19.66 -12.06 -25.84
CA GLN A 665 18.75 -11.00 -26.28
C GLN A 665 18.99 -9.68 -25.51
N SER A 666 18.55 -8.57 -26.11
CA SER A 666 18.76 -7.21 -25.57
C SER A 666 17.81 -6.81 -24.46
N MET A 667 16.93 -7.71 -24.00
CA MET A 667 15.95 -7.45 -22.94
C MET A 667 16.07 -8.45 -21.81
N ALA A 668 15.76 -8.03 -20.55
CA ALA A 668 15.71 -8.91 -19.39
C ALA A 668 14.45 -9.79 -19.37
N LYS A 669 14.41 -10.75 -18.43
CA LYS A 669 13.24 -11.61 -18.22
C LYS A 669 12.10 -10.79 -17.64
N GLY A 670 10.97 -10.67 -18.36
CA GLY A 670 9.78 -9.96 -17.90
C GLY A 670 9.02 -9.21 -18.98
N GLY A 671 9.65 -8.88 -20.11
CA GLY A 671 9.02 -8.14 -21.23
C GLY A 671 8.70 -6.67 -20.89
N GLY A 672 7.97 -6.00 -21.74
CA GLY A 672 7.49 -4.63 -21.50
C GLY A 672 8.59 -3.58 -21.56
N ASP A 673 8.83 -2.87 -20.48
CA ASP A 673 9.73 -1.69 -20.42
C ASP A 673 11.20 -1.93 -20.78
N GLU A 674 11.65 -3.18 -20.81
CA GLU A 674 13.01 -3.54 -21.17
C GLU A 674 13.30 -3.37 -22.67
N GLU A 675 12.27 -3.42 -23.52
CA GLU A 675 12.44 -3.27 -24.99
C GLU A 675 12.79 -1.84 -25.41
N SER A 676 12.52 -0.83 -24.59
CA SER A 676 12.87 0.57 -24.89
C SER A 676 14.33 0.94 -24.59
N ARG A 677 15.10 0.02 -24.03
CA ARG A 677 16.51 0.24 -23.69
C ARG A 677 17.40 -0.09 -24.86
N THR A 678 18.29 0.82 -25.19
CA THR A 678 19.19 0.67 -26.33
C THR A 678 20.61 0.36 -25.90
N GLY A 679 21.36 -0.37 -26.74
CA GLY A 679 22.75 -0.70 -26.45
C GLY A 679 23.42 -1.49 -27.55
N THR A 680 24.74 -1.63 -27.45
CA THR A 680 25.53 -2.42 -28.38
C THR A 680 26.27 -3.50 -27.62
N LEU A 681 26.15 -4.73 -28.07
CA LEU A 681 26.94 -5.86 -27.62
C LEU A 681 28.01 -6.19 -28.67
N LYS A 682 29.28 -6.23 -28.24
CA LYS A 682 30.44 -6.50 -29.09
C LYS A 682 31.11 -7.83 -28.72
N SER A 683 31.39 -8.66 -29.69
CA SER A 683 32.20 -9.87 -29.46
C SER A 683 33.68 -9.54 -29.31
N LYS A 684 34.46 -10.47 -28.73
CA LYS A 684 35.92 -10.50 -28.92
C LYS A 684 36.25 -10.59 -30.41
N THR A 685 37.48 -10.21 -30.78
CA THR A 685 37.99 -10.34 -32.13
C THR A 685 38.24 -11.83 -32.46
N PHE A 686 37.93 -12.22 -33.70
CA PHE A 686 38.18 -13.54 -34.26
C PHE A 686 38.58 -13.43 -35.75
N ASP A 687 39.22 -14.47 -36.28
CA ASP A 687 39.58 -14.52 -37.69
C ASP A 687 38.34 -14.77 -38.55
N ALA A 688 38.16 -13.98 -39.60
CA ALA A 688 37.01 -14.08 -40.47
C ALA A 688 36.95 -15.43 -41.19
N PRO A 689 35.89 -16.24 -41.04
CA PRO A 689 35.67 -17.43 -41.86
C PRO A 689 35.21 -17.01 -43.27
N ALA A 690 35.26 -17.93 -44.23
CA ALA A 690 34.70 -17.64 -45.57
C ALA A 690 33.21 -17.31 -45.53
N LYS A 691 32.48 -17.96 -44.63
CA LYS A 691 31.07 -17.75 -44.38
C LYS A 691 30.79 -17.73 -42.89
N LEU A 692 29.94 -16.80 -42.45
CA LEU A 692 29.50 -16.71 -41.08
C LEU A 692 27.98 -16.77 -41.06
N THR A 693 27.40 -17.78 -40.41
CA THR A 693 25.96 -17.98 -40.33
C THR A 693 25.48 -17.67 -38.91
N LEU A 694 24.44 -16.86 -38.80
CA LEU A 694 23.79 -16.47 -37.57
C LEU A 694 22.30 -16.86 -37.55
N TRP A 695 21.75 -17.15 -36.39
CA TRP A 695 20.29 -17.30 -36.22
C TRP A 695 19.79 -16.13 -35.39
N LEU A 696 19.17 -15.16 -36.08
CA LEU A 696 18.68 -13.90 -35.53
C LEU A 696 17.20 -14.00 -35.15
N ASN A 697 16.84 -13.44 -34.02
CA ASN A 697 15.47 -13.24 -33.53
C ASN A 697 15.23 -11.73 -33.39
N GLY A 698 13.95 -11.35 -33.24
CA GLY A 698 13.58 -10.02 -32.88
C GLY A 698 12.97 -9.19 -33.97
N HIS A 699 12.86 -7.89 -33.74
CA HIS A 699 11.98 -7.03 -34.50
C HIS A 699 12.66 -5.74 -34.97
N ARG A 700 12.00 -5.04 -35.87
CA ARG A 700 12.36 -3.73 -36.44
C ARG A 700 11.14 -2.81 -36.36
N GLY A 701 10.61 -2.64 -35.14
CA GLY A 701 9.33 -2.00 -34.88
C GLY A 701 8.11 -2.91 -35.08
N PHE A 702 6.95 -2.35 -34.87
CA PHE A 702 5.68 -3.07 -34.95
C PHE A 702 5.50 -3.84 -36.28
N PRO A 703 4.94 -5.07 -36.26
CA PRO A 703 4.74 -5.88 -37.46
C PRO A 703 3.95 -5.19 -38.59
N SER A 704 2.99 -4.34 -38.24
CA SER A 704 2.19 -3.56 -39.17
C SER A 704 2.84 -2.28 -39.68
N ALA A 705 3.91 -1.81 -39.03
CA ALA A 705 4.63 -0.58 -39.39
C ALA A 705 5.74 -0.85 -40.43
N LYS A 706 6.21 0.21 -41.11
CA LYS A 706 7.37 0.13 -41.98
C LYS A 706 8.61 -0.24 -41.16
N PRO A 707 9.39 -1.26 -41.54
CA PRO A 707 10.61 -1.64 -40.82
C PRO A 707 11.61 -0.50 -40.78
N HIS A 708 12.24 -0.31 -39.62
CA HIS A 708 13.37 0.63 -39.46
C HIS A 708 14.68 -0.14 -39.34
N ASP A 709 15.81 0.57 -39.44
CA ASP A 709 17.16 0.00 -39.44
C ASP A 709 17.93 0.23 -38.13
N LYS A 710 17.21 0.52 -37.03
CA LYS A 710 17.78 0.78 -35.71
C LYS A 710 18.40 -0.49 -35.09
N ASN A 711 17.70 -1.64 -35.23
CA ASN A 711 18.13 -2.94 -34.74
C ASN A 711 18.86 -3.70 -35.83
N LEU A 712 20.14 -4.06 -35.61
CA LEU A 712 20.96 -4.74 -36.60
C LEU A 712 22.10 -5.53 -35.96
N VAL A 713 22.64 -6.51 -36.74
CA VAL A 713 23.91 -7.18 -36.45
C VAL A 713 24.85 -6.89 -37.57
N ARG A 714 26.10 -6.58 -37.26
CA ARG A 714 27.14 -6.29 -38.28
C ARG A 714 28.49 -6.92 -37.96
N VAL A 715 29.27 -7.18 -38.99
CA VAL A 715 30.66 -7.62 -38.92
C VAL A 715 31.57 -6.43 -39.19
N ILE A 716 32.46 -6.16 -38.26
CA ILE A 716 33.39 -5.02 -38.30
C ILE A 716 34.82 -5.55 -38.39
N GLU A 717 35.63 -5.05 -39.35
CA GLU A 717 37.06 -5.28 -39.40
C GLU A 717 37.71 -4.61 -38.18
N ALA A 718 38.43 -5.37 -37.36
CA ALA A 718 38.85 -4.91 -36.03
C ALA A 718 39.85 -3.74 -36.08
N GLU A 719 40.75 -3.73 -37.04
CA GLU A 719 41.81 -2.72 -37.17
C GLU A 719 41.28 -1.40 -37.73
N THR A 720 40.43 -1.46 -38.73
CA THR A 720 39.98 -0.27 -39.48
C THR A 720 38.64 0.27 -39.02
N ASN A 721 37.93 -0.49 -38.18
CA ASN A 721 36.54 -0.25 -37.80
C ASN A 721 35.56 -0.17 -39.01
N ARG A 722 35.96 -0.71 -40.16
CA ARG A 722 35.14 -0.74 -41.36
C ARG A 722 34.08 -1.85 -41.23
N GLU A 723 32.87 -1.53 -41.58
CA GLU A 723 31.79 -2.51 -41.70
C GLU A 723 31.97 -3.36 -42.97
N LEU A 724 31.97 -4.67 -42.80
CA LEU A 724 32.10 -5.65 -43.87
C LEU A 724 30.79 -6.23 -44.32
N ALA A 725 29.88 -6.44 -43.39
CA ALA A 725 28.54 -6.98 -43.64
C ALA A 725 27.57 -6.57 -42.52
N ARG A 726 26.27 -6.50 -42.85
CA ARG A 726 25.19 -6.29 -41.87
C ARG A 726 23.98 -7.13 -42.15
N ALA A 727 23.19 -7.39 -41.15
CA ALA A 727 21.89 -8.05 -41.23
C ALA A 727 20.91 -7.45 -40.20
N PHE A 728 19.66 -7.66 -40.46
CA PHE A 728 18.57 -7.14 -39.63
C PHE A 728 17.74 -8.28 -39.00
N PRO A 729 17.15 -8.11 -37.82
CA PRO A 729 16.26 -9.10 -37.23
C PRO A 729 15.07 -9.39 -38.16
N PRO A 730 14.57 -10.64 -38.15
CA PRO A 730 13.57 -11.12 -39.13
C PRO A 730 12.15 -10.59 -38.89
N ARG A 731 11.88 -9.84 -37.86
CA ARG A 731 10.53 -9.45 -37.33
C ARG A 731 9.76 -10.66 -36.82
N HIS A 732 10.47 -11.58 -36.21
CA HIS A 732 9.93 -12.83 -35.69
C HIS A 732 10.58 -13.21 -34.37
N ASN A 733 9.83 -13.91 -33.51
CA ASN A 733 10.35 -14.39 -32.23
C ASN A 733 11.29 -15.62 -32.37
N ASP A 734 11.15 -16.38 -33.43
CA ASP A 734 11.99 -17.53 -33.70
C ASP A 734 13.25 -17.14 -34.45
N GLY A 735 14.35 -17.90 -34.28
CA GLY A 735 15.62 -17.67 -34.92
C GLY A 735 15.61 -17.99 -36.43
N HIS A 736 15.82 -16.97 -37.24
CA HIS A 736 15.94 -17.11 -38.68
C HIS A 736 17.40 -17.13 -39.11
N ARG A 737 17.76 -18.07 -40.01
CA ARG A 737 19.10 -18.21 -40.52
C ARG A 737 19.48 -17.03 -41.40
N THR A 738 20.60 -16.40 -41.09
CA THR A 738 21.21 -15.31 -41.85
C THR A 738 22.70 -15.63 -42.12
N GLU A 739 23.16 -15.47 -43.34
CA GLU A 739 24.53 -15.80 -43.76
C GLU A 739 25.25 -14.56 -44.27
N PHE A 740 26.50 -14.36 -43.79
CA PHE A 740 27.44 -13.37 -44.29
C PHE A 740 28.49 -14.04 -45.16
N ASP A 741 28.66 -13.60 -46.40
CA ASP A 741 29.79 -13.97 -47.26
C ASP A 741 30.97 -13.09 -46.91
N LEU A 742 31.97 -13.67 -46.26
CA LEU A 742 33.20 -13.03 -45.84
C LEU A 742 34.43 -13.58 -46.66
N SER A 743 34.16 -14.24 -47.80
CA SER A 743 35.19 -14.91 -48.60
C SER A 743 36.34 -13.97 -49.02
N LYS A 744 36.08 -12.67 -49.19
CA LYS A 744 37.10 -11.65 -49.51
C LYS A 744 37.91 -11.19 -48.31
N HIS A 745 37.58 -11.66 -47.12
CA HIS A 745 38.15 -11.19 -45.86
C HIS A 745 38.66 -12.33 -44.98
N ILE A 746 38.79 -13.54 -45.52
CA ILE A 746 39.25 -14.74 -44.80
C ILE A 746 40.54 -14.45 -44.03
N GLY A 747 40.56 -14.84 -42.74
CA GLY A 747 41.71 -14.68 -41.84
C GLY A 747 41.95 -13.25 -41.34
N LYS A 748 41.18 -12.26 -41.79
CA LYS A 748 41.26 -10.92 -41.18
C LYS A 748 40.63 -10.88 -39.79
N PRO A 749 41.21 -10.13 -38.85
CA PRO A 749 40.62 -9.92 -37.54
C PRO A 749 39.31 -9.14 -37.66
N VAL A 750 38.22 -9.75 -37.24
CA VAL A 750 36.87 -9.15 -37.24
C VAL A 750 36.18 -9.32 -35.89
N ARG A 751 35.14 -8.53 -35.62
CA ARG A 751 34.23 -8.71 -34.50
C ARG A 751 32.79 -8.58 -34.94
N LEU A 752 31.88 -9.22 -34.19
CA LEU A 752 30.43 -9.00 -34.29
C LEU A 752 30.03 -7.85 -33.40
N GLU A 753 29.15 -6.98 -33.92
CA GLU A 753 28.44 -5.98 -33.15
C GLU A 753 26.93 -6.20 -33.31
N ILE A 754 26.21 -6.42 -32.18
CA ILE A 754 24.78 -6.56 -32.11
C ILE A 754 24.25 -5.26 -31.53
N ILE A 755 23.47 -4.52 -32.32
CA ILE A 755 23.01 -3.17 -31.99
C ILE A 755 21.50 -3.19 -31.81
N ASP A 756 21.09 -2.92 -30.60
CA ASP A 756 19.71 -2.56 -30.25
C ASP A 756 19.66 -1.04 -30.19
N GLY A 757 19.18 -0.43 -31.23
CA GLY A 757 19.02 1.02 -31.33
C GLY A 757 17.54 1.44 -31.34
N ASP A 758 16.63 0.49 -31.14
CA ASP A 758 15.20 0.75 -31.13
C ASP A 758 14.72 1.05 -29.69
N ASP A 759 14.29 2.27 -29.45
CA ASP A 759 13.75 2.79 -28.22
C ASP A 759 12.21 2.60 -28.11
N GLY A 760 11.62 1.79 -28.98
CA GLY A 760 10.21 1.43 -28.97
C GLY A 760 9.83 0.54 -27.77
N LYS A 761 8.55 0.55 -27.41
CA LYS A 761 8.03 -0.19 -26.23
C LYS A 761 7.64 -1.62 -26.52
N ALA A 762 7.47 -1.97 -27.78
CA ALA A 762 7.08 -3.31 -28.21
C ALA A 762 7.64 -3.59 -29.59
N TYR A 763 8.07 -4.84 -29.80
CA TYR A 763 8.75 -5.25 -31.02
C TYR A 763 10.04 -4.44 -31.30
N ALA A 764 10.73 -4.08 -30.24
CA ALA A 764 11.92 -3.22 -30.26
C ALA A 764 13.20 -3.93 -29.81
N TRP A 765 13.19 -5.23 -29.67
CA TRP A 765 14.31 -6.05 -29.22
C TRP A 765 14.92 -6.90 -30.36
N LEU A 766 16.13 -7.36 -30.15
CA LEU A 766 16.75 -8.38 -30.99
C LEU A 766 17.54 -9.40 -30.17
N GLY A 767 17.79 -10.56 -30.76
CA GLY A 767 18.53 -11.63 -30.13
C GLY A 767 19.24 -12.53 -31.12
N LEU A 768 20.11 -13.36 -30.56
CA LEU A 768 20.94 -14.30 -31.29
C LEU A 768 20.95 -15.66 -30.57
N THR A 769 20.68 -16.74 -31.30
CA THR A 769 20.67 -18.09 -30.72
C THR A 769 21.88 -18.91 -31.03
N ARG A 770 22.48 -18.76 -32.21
CA ARG A 770 23.55 -19.62 -32.71
C ARG A 770 24.47 -18.89 -33.72
N ILE A 771 25.75 -19.26 -33.71
CA ILE A 771 26.78 -18.77 -34.63
C ILE A 771 27.53 -19.97 -35.20
N GLU A 772 27.69 -20.01 -36.55
CA GLU A 772 28.46 -21.05 -37.27
C GLU A 772 29.37 -20.44 -38.33
N PRO A 773 30.65 -20.83 -38.38
CA PRO A 773 31.33 -21.68 -37.39
C PRO A 773 31.34 -21.02 -36.01
N ALA A 774 31.57 -21.81 -34.94
CA ALA A 774 31.53 -21.36 -33.56
C ALA A 774 32.73 -20.48 -33.15
N VAL A 775 32.93 -19.38 -33.87
CA VAL A 775 34.03 -18.41 -33.64
C VAL A 775 33.87 -17.67 -32.31
N VAL A 776 32.64 -17.46 -31.90
CA VAL A 776 32.21 -17.00 -30.55
C VAL A 776 30.91 -17.71 -30.19
N SER A 777 30.68 -17.92 -28.91
CA SER A 777 29.45 -18.55 -28.41
C SER A 777 28.53 -17.54 -27.73
N VAL A 778 27.24 -17.63 -27.97
CA VAL A 778 26.25 -16.83 -27.23
C VAL A 778 26.24 -17.22 -25.74
N ASN A 779 26.52 -18.46 -25.43
CA ASN A 779 26.54 -18.97 -24.04
C ASN A 779 27.76 -18.44 -23.24
N ASP A 780 28.75 -17.85 -23.90
CA ASP A 780 29.89 -17.18 -23.26
C ASP A 780 29.53 -15.77 -22.75
N PHE A 781 28.31 -15.30 -23.00
CA PHE A 781 27.84 -14.06 -22.43
C PHE A 781 27.73 -14.19 -20.92
N GLN A 782 28.47 -13.36 -20.22
CA GLN A 782 28.36 -13.20 -18.76
C GLN A 782 27.81 -11.79 -18.50
N SER A 783 26.69 -11.72 -17.79
CA SER A 783 26.22 -10.46 -17.28
C SER A 783 27.25 -9.94 -16.27
N GLU A 784 27.89 -8.83 -16.58
CA GLU A 784 28.91 -8.21 -15.70
C GLU A 784 28.33 -7.83 -14.33
N ASP A 785 27.01 -7.70 -14.22
CA ASP A 785 26.33 -7.21 -13.02
C ASP A 785 26.32 -8.20 -11.86
N SER A 786 26.27 -9.53 -12.08
CA SER A 786 26.02 -10.49 -10.98
C SER A 786 27.19 -10.62 -9.98
N THR A 787 28.42 -10.67 -10.43
CA THR A 787 29.61 -10.75 -9.55
C THR A 787 29.82 -9.42 -8.83
N ARG A 788 29.68 -8.32 -9.52
CA ARG A 788 29.82 -6.97 -8.94
C ARG A 788 28.73 -6.68 -7.91
N GLU A 789 27.47 -7.02 -8.17
CA GLU A 789 26.38 -6.90 -7.21
C GLU A 789 26.59 -7.81 -5.99
N SER A 790 27.09 -9.02 -6.21
CA SER A 790 27.48 -9.93 -5.11
C SER A 790 28.58 -9.33 -4.24
N LEU A 791 29.61 -8.74 -4.84
CA LEU A 791 30.68 -8.05 -4.12
C LEU A 791 30.19 -6.79 -3.39
N LYS A 792 29.25 -6.03 -3.96
CA LYS A 792 28.61 -4.88 -3.26
C LYS A 792 27.87 -5.33 -2.00
N THR A 793 27.11 -6.42 -2.10
CA THR A 793 26.38 -6.97 -0.95
C THR A 793 27.35 -7.42 0.15
N LEU A 794 28.41 -8.14 -0.23
CA LEU A 794 29.45 -8.58 0.72
C LEU A 794 30.25 -7.39 1.29
N ALA A 795 30.53 -6.35 0.48
CA ALA A 795 31.18 -5.15 0.95
C ALA A 795 30.38 -4.46 2.08
N THR A 796 29.07 -4.32 1.88
CA THR A 796 28.17 -3.75 2.90
C THR A 796 28.14 -4.61 4.16
N MET A 797 28.07 -5.94 4.02
CA MET A 797 28.04 -6.88 5.15
C MET A 797 29.34 -6.90 5.95
N LEU A 798 30.48 -6.76 5.27
CA LEU A 798 31.82 -6.94 5.81
C LEU A 798 32.56 -5.64 6.12
N GLN A 799 31.97 -4.47 5.86
CA GLN A 799 32.66 -3.16 5.97
C GLN A 799 33.35 -2.91 7.31
N HIS A 800 32.77 -3.43 8.41
CA HIS A 800 33.31 -3.25 9.76
C HIS A 800 34.03 -4.49 10.32
N SER A 801 33.87 -5.66 9.70
CA SER A 801 34.34 -6.94 10.23
C SER A 801 35.42 -7.64 9.39
N ALA A 802 35.67 -7.20 8.17
CA ALA A 802 36.72 -7.79 7.33
C ALA A 802 38.12 -7.40 7.77
N PRO A 803 39.13 -8.30 7.58
CA PRO A 803 40.54 -7.94 7.70
C PRO A 803 40.91 -6.75 6.79
N ALA A 804 41.92 -5.93 7.19
CA ALA A 804 42.25 -4.67 6.51
C ALA A 804 42.47 -4.82 4.99
N ALA A 805 43.22 -5.81 4.56
CA ALA A 805 43.51 -6.06 3.14
C ALA A 805 42.25 -6.43 2.31
N LEU A 806 41.29 -7.16 2.89
CA LEU A 806 40.03 -7.49 2.25
C LEU A 806 39.09 -6.30 2.25
N ARG A 807 39.08 -5.51 3.31
CA ARG A 807 38.26 -4.29 3.43
C ARG A 807 38.66 -3.25 2.41
N GLU A 808 39.94 -3.07 2.17
CA GLU A 808 40.48 -2.17 1.14
C GLU A 808 39.98 -2.55 -0.26
N LYS A 809 40.04 -3.85 -0.59
CA LYS A 809 39.49 -4.36 -1.86
C LYS A 809 37.96 -4.16 -1.95
N LEU A 810 37.23 -4.44 -0.88
CA LEU A 810 35.77 -4.29 -0.83
C LEU A 810 35.32 -2.82 -0.86
N ALA A 811 36.13 -1.88 -0.41
CA ALA A 811 35.81 -0.45 -0.40
C ALA A 811 35.43 0.10 -1.77
N THR A 812 36.01 -0.45 -2.83
CA THR A 812 35.72 -0.05 -4.24
C THR A 812 34.29 -0.47 -4.70
N TYR A 813 33.68 -1.39 -3.99
CA TYR A 813 32.32 -1.88 -4.27
C TYR A 813 31.25 -1.27 -3.35
N LEU A 814 31.65 -0.52 -2.32
CA LEU A 814 30.66 0.18 -1.51
C LEU A 814 29.92 1.19 -2.38
N PRO A 815 28.61 1.36 -2.17
CA PRO A 815 27.86 2.36 -2.91
C PRO A 815 28.44 3.75 -2.63
N PRO A 816 28.43 4.67 -3.63
CA PRO A 816 28.78 6.06 -3.39
C PRO A 816 27.93 6.60 -2.24
N ARG A 817 28.51 7.49 -1.44
CA ARG A 817 27.77 8.14 -0.35
C ARG A 817 26.53 8.80 -0.97
N PRO A 818 25.34 8.63 -0.35
CA PRO A 818 24.15 9.34 -0.78
C PRO A 818 24.44 10.84 -0.89
N ALA A 819 23.88 11.50 -1.90
CA ALA A 819 23.93 12.95 -1.97
C ALA A 819 23.32 13.56 -0.69
N PRO A 820 23.84 14.68 -0.20
CA PRO A 820 23.23 15.38 0.92
C PRO A 820 21.78 15.73 0.58
N PRO A 821 20.87 15.75 1.57
CA PRO A 821 19.48 16.08 1.34
C PRO A 821 19.37 17.44 0.64
N PRO A 822 18.42 17.63 -0.29
CA PRO A 822 18.19 18.91 -0.94
C PRO A 822 17.88 19.99 0.10
N LEU A 823 18.32 21.22 -0.19
CA LEU A 823 18.05 22.37 0.69
C LEU A 823 16.62 22.89 0.48
N PRO A 824 15.99 23.48 1.50
CA PRO A 824 14.69 24.14 1.35
C PRO A 824 14.73 25.24 0.27
N VAL A 825 13.66 25.35 -0.49
CA VAL A 825 13.51 26.35 -1.57
C VAL A 825 13.39 27.76 -0.96
N SER A 826 14.23 28.69 -1.42
CA SER A 826 14.16 30.10 -0.97
C SER A 826 12.89 30.81 -1.50
N PRO A 827 12.46 31.93 -0.89
CA PRO A 827 11.34 32.72 -1.39
C PRO A 827 11.51 33.17 -2.85
N GLU A 828 12.73 33.53 -3.27
CA GLU A 828 13.07 33.92 -4.63
C GLU A 828 12.92 32.75 -5.62
N GLN A 829 13.42 31.58 -5.23
CA GLN A 829 13.27 30.36 -6.01
C GLN A 829 11.79 29.95 -6.11
N ARG A 830 11.01 30.11 -5.04
CA ARG A 830 9.55 29.88 -5.03
C ARG A 830 8.87 30.75 -6.09
N LYS A 831 9.16 32.04 -6.13
CA LYS A 831 8.61 32.98 -7.12
C LYS A 831 9.01 32.61 -8.57
N GLN A 832 10.23 32.12 -8.77
CA GLN A 832 10.68 31.63 -10.08
C GLN A 832 9.88 30.40 -10.52
N LEU A 833 9.66 29.43 -9.58
CA LEU A 833 8.85 28.24 -9.83
C LEU A 833 7.39 28.62 -10.15
N ASP A 834 6.79 29.57 -9.42
CA ASP A 834 5.43 30.05 -9.69
C ASP A 834 5.33 30.62 -11.12
N THR A 835 6.33 31.40 -11.54
CA THR A 835 6.38 31.96 -12.89
C THR A 835 6.52 30.87 -13.94
N LEU A 836 7.38 29.87 -13.70
CA LEU A 836 7.60 28.74 -14.61
C LEU A 836 6.32 27.88 -14.73
N ILE A 837 5.68 27.55 -13.62
CA ILE A 837 4.43 26.77 -13.59
C ILE A 837 3.34 27.49 -14.39
N ALA A 838 3.12 28.80 -14.13
CA ALA A 838 2.13 29.58 -14.86
C ALA A 838 2.42 29.63 -16.37
N ALA A 839 3.68 29.79 -16.77
CA ALA A 839 4.09 29.77 -18.17
C ALA A 839 3.83 28.40 -18.83
N ARG A 840 4.17 27.30 -18.15
CA ARG A 840 3.96 25.92 -18.67
C ARG A 840 2.47 25.59 -18.83
N VAL A 841 1.65 25.98 -17.86
CA VAL A 841 0.18 25.81 -17.93
C VAL A 841 -0.40 26.58 -19.12
N ALA A 842 -0.03 27.87 -19.27
CA ALA A 842 -0.51 28.71 -20.40
C ALA A 842 -0.08 28.15 -21.77
N SER A 843 1.17 27.68 -21.88
CA SER A 843 1.67 27.09 -23.14
C SER A 843 1.02 25.74 -23.42
N PHE A 844 0.77 24.91 -22.39
CA PHE A 844 0.13 23.61 -22.55
C PHE A 844 -1.29 23.71 -23.11
N ALA A 845 -2.05 24.76 -22.82
CA ALA A 845 -3.40 24.96 -23.33
C ALA A 845 -3.47 24.93 -24.88
N ASN A 846 -2.39 25.27 -25.57
CA ASN A 846 -2.27 25.25 -27.02
C ASN A 846 -1.40 24.08 -27.54
N ALA A 847 -0.89 23.24 -26.67
CA ALA A 847 -0.02 22.14 -27.04
C ALA A 847 -0.81 20.96 -27.65
N LYS A 848 -0.15 20.19 -28.50
CA LYS A 848 -0.64 18.90 -29.00
C LYS A 848 0.29 17.81 -28.46
N PRO A 849 0.04 17.30 -27.23
CA PRO A 849 0.91 16.31 -26.62
C PRO A 849 0.82 14.98 -27.37
N ASP A 850 1.95 14.32 -27.50
CA ASP A 850 2.05 12.93 -27.96
C ASP A 850 2.00 12.01 -26.74
N ILE A 851 0.87 11.33 -26.57
CA ILE A 851 0.61 10.47 -25.38
C ILE A 851 1.57 9.29 -25.31
N GLU A 852 1.97 8.71 -26.47
CA GLU A 852 2.92 7.60 -26.50
C GLU A 852 4.34 8.06 -26.11
N THR A 853 4.77 9.21 -26.62
CA THR A 853 6.01 9.85 -26.18
C THR A 853 5.95 10.20 -24.69
N GLY A 854 4.84 10.74 -24.22
CA GLY A 854 4.62 11.06 -22.80
C GLY A 854 4.72 9.85 -21.88
N ALA A 855 4.17 8.71 -22.28
CA ALA A 855 4.32 7.47 -21.55
C ALA A 855 5.79 7.01 -21.48
N ASN A 856 6.59 7.24 -22.53
CA ASN A 856 8.03 6.95 -22.51
C ASN A 856 8.78 7.89 -21.56
N VAL A 857 8.44 9.19 -21.56
CA VAL A 857 9.00 10.17 -20.62
C VAL A 857 8.69 9.75 -19.18
N PHE A 858 7.46 9.29 -18.90
CA PHE A 858 7.09 8.74 -17.59
C PHE A 858 7.96 7.54 -17.18
N LYS A 859 8.13 6.58 -18.09
CA LYS A 859 8.96 5.39 -17.82
C LYS A 859 10.40 5.74 -17.48
N MET A 860 10.98 6.67 -18.20
CA MET A 860 12.39 7.05 -18.03
C MET A 860 12.63 7.87 -16.75
N ASN A 861 11.68 8.70 -16.34
CA ASN A 861 11.89 9.69 -15.29
C ASN A 861 11.07 9.44 -14.02
N CYS A 862 9.95 8.74 -14.10
CA CYS A 862 8.96 8.65 -13.04
C CYS A 862 8.72 7.21 -12.53
N ALA A 863 8.74 6.22 -13.43
CA ALA A 863 8.34 4.84 -13.12
C ALA A 863 9.28 4.13 -12.13
N ALA A 864 10.50 4.62 -11.90
CA ALA A 864 11.36 4.08 -10.84
C ALA A 864 10.73 4.22 -9.44
N CYS A 865 9.93 5.27 -9.24
CA CYS A 865 9.32 5.59 -7.96
C CYS A 865 7.79 5.45 -7.97
N HIS A 866 7.13 5.70 -9.10
CA HIS A 866 5.68 5.75 -9.22
C HIS A 866 5.13 4.59 -10.04
N GLN A 867 3.95 4.10 -9.63
CA GLN A 867 3.23 3.04 -10.31
C GLN A 867 1.97 3.59 -11.00
N ILE A 868 1.72 3.13 -12.24
CA ILE A 868 0.48 3.34 -13.00
C ILE A 868 0.02 1.98 -13.54
N LYS A 869 -1.23 1.60 -13.30
CA LYS A 869 -1.85 0.32 -13.77
C LYS A 869 -1.04 -0.92 -13.39
N GLY A 870 -0.45 -0.91 -12.20
CA GLY A 870 0.38 -2.01 -11.69
C GLY A 870 1.82 -2.03 -12.20
N GLU A 871 2.22 -1.12 -13.10
CA GLU A 871 3.58 -1.01 -13.63
C GLU A 871 4.34 0.14 -12.98
N GLY A 872 5.56 -0.11 -12.51
CA GLY A 872 6.44 0.87 -11.87
C GLY A 872 6.69 0.63 -10.38
N GLY A 873 7.45 1.52 -9.74
CA GLY A 873 7.85 1.45 -8.34
C GLY A 873 6.78 1.93 -7.36
N LEU A 874 6.85 1.46 -6.12
CA LEU A 874 5.97 1.84 -5.01
C LEU A 874 6.71 2.66 -3.94
N ILE A 875 7.64 3.51 -4.36
CA ILE A 875 8.38 4.41 -3.46
C ILE A 875 7.64 5.72 -3.32
N GLY A 876 7.19 6.25 -4.44
CA GLY A 876 6.28 7.39 -4.51
C GLY A 876 4.81 6.94 -4.50
N PRO A 877 3.87 7.89 -4.46
CA PRO A 877 2.43 7.59 -4.56
C PRO A 877 2.10 6.89 -5.87
N GLN A 878 1.16 5.97 -5.81
CA GLN A 878 0.54 5.38 -6.99
C GLN A 878 -0.23 6.46 -7.77
N LEU A 879 -0.11 6.48 -9.08
CA LEU A 879 -0.65 7.54 -9.94
C LEU A 879 -1.86 7.12 -10.78
N ASP A 880 -2.54 6.01 -10.42
CA ASP A 880 -3.81 5.65 -11.05
C ASP A 880 -4.85 6.74 -10.80
N GLY A 881 -5.48 7.24 -11.87
CA GLY A 881 -6.43 8.34 -11.78
C GLY A 881 -5.82 9.74 -11.63
N ILE A 882 -4.50 9.89 -11.69
CA ILE A 882 -3.80 11.17 -11.46
C ILE A 882 -4.25 12.28 -12.43
N GLY A 883 -4.72 11.92 -13.62
CA GLY A 883 -5.22 12.87 -14.63
C GLY A 883 -6.42 13.69 -14.16
N THR A 884 -7.12 13.25 -13.12
CA THR A 884 -8.23 14.01 -12.52
C THR A 884 -7.77 15.28 -11.80
N ARG A 885 -6.47 15.42 -11.51
CA ARG A 885 -5.92 16.63 -10.88
C ARG A 885 -5.85 17.84 -11.80
N GLY A 886 -5.93 17.63 -13.11
CA GLY A 886 -5.83 18.69 -14.09
C GLY A 886 -4.40 19.17 -14.37
N PRO A 887 -4.21 19.95 -15.47
CA PRO A 887 -2.89 20.34 -15.91
C PRO A 887 -2.16 21.29 -14.95
N GLU A 888 -2.86 22.20 -14.30
CA GLU A 888 -2.28 23.17 -13.36
C GLU A 888 -1.62 22.45 -12.20
N ARG A 889 -2.36 21.51 -11.60
CA ARG A 889 -1.85 20.77 -10.44
C ARG A 889 -0.74 19.81 -10.81
N LEU A 890 -0.84 19.13 -11.95
CA LEU A 890 0.23 18.25 -12.41
C LEU A 890 1.51 19.01 -12.75
N CYS A 891 1.40 20.21 -13.34
CA CYS A 891 2.55 21.10 -13.53
C CYS A 891 3.21 21.45 -12.19
N GLU A 892 2.42 21.80 -11.18
CA GLU A 892 2.92 22.10 -9.84
C GLU A 892 3.62 20.87 -9.22
N ASP A 893 2.96 19.71 -9.21
CA ASP A 893 3.49 18.47 -8.61
C ASP A 893 4.82 18.03 -9.25
N ILE A 894 5.00 18.25 -10.55
CA ILE A 894 6.23 17.86 -11.27
C ILE A 894 7.34 18.91 -11.13
N LEU A 895 7.01 20.19 -11.22
CA LEU A 895 8.01 21.28 -11.25
C LEU A 895 8.42 21.74 -9.84
N ASP A 896 7.52 21.63 -8.86
CA ASP A 896 7.75 21.98 -7.46
C ASP A 896 7.28 20.88 -6.51
N PRO A 897 7.89 19.68 -6.57
CA PRO A 897 7.46 18.52 -5.79
C PRO A 897 7.60 18.71 -4.27
N ASN A 898 8.19 19.79 -3.83
CA ASN A 898 8.34 20.16 -2.43
C ASN A 898 7.31 21.16 -1.91
N ARG A 899 6.36 21.58 -2.76
CA ARG A 899 5.34 22.56 -2.37
C ARG A 899 4.33 21.99 -1.37
N ASN A 900 3.86 20.80 -1.63
CA ASN A 900 2.82 20.13 -0.84
C ASN A 900 3.14 18.63 -0.71
N VAL A 901 4.16 18.31 0.08
CA VAL A 901 4.58 16.91 0.29
C VAL A 901 3.73 16.29 1.39
N ASP A 902 3.06 15.19 1.07
CA ASP A 902 2.38 14.38 2.07
C ASP A 902 3.40 13.85 3.10
N ALA A 903 3.03 13.90 4.38
CA ALA A 903 3.92 13.51 5.48
C ALA A 903 4.44 12.06 5.39
N HIS A 904 3.69 11.18 4.70
CA HIS A 904 4.14 9.82 4.43
C HIS A 904 5.37 9.78 3.53
N PHE A 905 5.52 10.74 2.61
CA PHE A 905 6.61 10.83 1.65
C PHE A 905 7.69 11.83 2.08
N HIS A 906 7.66 12.30 3.34
CA HIS A 906 8.71 13.14 3.89
C HIS A 906 10.06 12.43 3.88
N LEU A 907 11.10 13.19 3.59
CA LEU A 907 12.47 12.70 3.59
C LEU A 907 12.95 12.44 5.03
N HIS A 908 13.36 11.21 5.29
CA HIS A 908 14.05 10.81 6.51
C HIS A 908 15.56 10.88 6.28
N THR A 909 16.24 11.60 7.16
CA THR A 909 17.72 11.69 7.17
C THR A 909 18.25 11.06 8.45
N PHE A 910 19.19 10.14 8.29
CA PHE A 910 19.83 9.42 9.38
C PHE A 910 21.33 9.72 9.38
N THR A 911 21.82 10.28 10.49
CA THR A 911 23.26 10.36 10.77
C THR A 911 23.65 9.12 11.55
N LEU A 912 24.59 8.34 11.03
CA LEU A 912 25.09 7.15 11.70
C LEU A 912 26.25 7.49 12.66
N LYS A 913 26.55 6.59 13.57
CA LYS A 913 27.61 6.79 14.58
C LYS A 913 29.02 6.89 13.98
N ASP A 914 29.22 6.38 12.78
CA ASP A 914 30.45 6.54 12.01
C ASP A 914 30.56 7.90 11.29
N GLY A 915 29.59 8.78 11.50
CA GLY A 915 29.50 10.10 10.87
C GLY A 915 28.92 10.10 9.46
N SER A 916 28.60 8.95 8.90
CA SER A 916 27.93 8.87 7.60
C SER A 916 26.47 9.34 7.71
N VAL A 917 25.98 9.97 6.63
CA VAL A 917 24.60 10.43 6.52
C VAL A 917 23.91 9.68 5.37
N THR A 918 22.73 9.14 5.63
CA THR A 918 21.89 8.55 4.60
C THR A 918 20.50 9.14 4.69
N ALA A 919 19.85 9.32 3.53
CA ALA A 919 18.53 9.90 3.44
C ALA A 919 17.66 9.06 2.50
N GLY A 920 16.38 8.98 2.80
CA GLY A 920 15.45 8.20 2.01
C GLY A 920 14.04 8.21 2.55
N PHE A 921 13.16 7.55 1.85
CA PHE A 921 11.79 7.26 2.27
C PHE A 921 11.80 6.08 3.25
N LEU A 922 11.23 6.26 4.46
CA LEU A 922 11.11 5.17 5.43
C LEU A 922 10.01 4.20 5.00
N LYS A 923 10.42 3.05 4.47
CA LYS A 923 9.52 2.03 3.95
C LYS A 923 8.88 1.19 5.07
N THR A 924 9.71 0.72 6.01
CA THR A 924 9.25 -0.10 7.14
C THR A 924 10.31 -0.19 8.23
N GLU A 925 9.89 -0.65 9.42
CA GLU A 925 10.78 -1.02 10.50
C GLU A 925 10.63 -2.52 10.79
N LEU A 926 11.74 -3.25 10.78
CA LEU A 926 11.81 -4.70 11.01
C LEU A 926 12.70 -4.97 12.22
N GLY A 927 12.09 -5.09 13.38
CA GLY A 927 12.86 -5.27 14.62
C GLY A 927 13.79 -4.09 14.87
N GLU A 928 15.08 -4.38 15.02
CA GLU A 928 16.13 -3.39 15.25
C GLU A 928 16.69 -2.77 13.95
N VAL A 929 15.98 -2.93 12.82
CA VAL A 929 16.36 -2.39 11.50
C VAL A 929 15.30 -1.45 10.98
N LYS A 930 15.71 -0.28 10.46
CA LYS A 930 14.90 0.59 9.61
C LYS A 930 15.25 0.31 8.15
N VAL A 931 14.25 0.10 7.32
CA VAL A 931 14.40 -0.06 5.87
C VAL A 931 13.97 1.25 5.21
N ILE A 932 14.90 1.87 4.49
CA ILE A 932 14.66 3.09 3.74
C ILE A 932 14.91 2.84 2.24
N ALA A 933 14.15 3.51 1.39
CA ALA A 933 14.41 3.55 -0.05
C ALA A 933 15.04 4.89 -0.41
N ASP A 934 16.15 4.87 -1.13
CA ASP A 934 16.78 6.09 -1.65
C ASP A 934 16.09 6.58 -2.94
N ALA A 935 16.55 7.70 -3.48
CA ALA A 935 15.99 8.29 -4.71
C ALA A 935 16.12 7.39 -5.97
N THR A 936 16.92 6.34 -5.91
CA THR A 936 17.06 5.35 -7.01
C THR A 936 16.15 4.14 -6.82
N GLY A 937 15.42 4.08 -5.72
CA GLY A 937 14.60 2.93 -5.34
C GLY A 937 15.32 1.83 -4.60
N LYS A 938 16.61 2.00 -4.37
CA LYS A 938 17.39 1.01 -3.65
C LYS A 938 17.08 1.04 -2.17
N GLU A 939 16.82 -0.14 -1.61
CA GLU A 939 16.58 -0.29 -0.19
C GLU A 939 17.90 -0.35 0.60
N HIS A 940 17.93 0.39 1.71
CA HIS A 940 19.01 0.40 2.69
C HIS A 940 18.47 -0.05 4.04
N ARG A 941 19.17 -0.99 4.65
CA ARG A 941 18.80 -1.53 5.98
C ARG A 941 19.72 -0.89 7.03
N LEU A 942 19.14 -0.04 7.87
CA LEU A 942 19.86 0.70 8.90
C LEU A 942 19.57 0.08 10.27
N SER A 943 20.61 -0.37 10.96
CA SER A 943 20.45 -0.82 12.35
C SER A 943 20.16 0.37 13.27
N LYS A 944 19.11 0.28 14.08
CA LYS A 944 18.72 1.34 15.03
C LYS A 944 19.87 1.71 15.98
N LYS A 945 20.68 0.73 16.38
CA LYS A 945 21.84 0.95 17.25
C LYS A 945 22.95 1.78 16.61
N ASP A 946 23.03 1.82 15.28
CA ASP A 946 24.06 2.55 14.56
C ASP A 946 23.60 3.98 14.18
N ILE A 947 22.33 4.31 14.42
CA ILE A 947 21.79 5.65 14.20
C ILE A 947 22.16 6.54 15.39
N ALA A 948 22.88 7.63 15.11
CA ALA A 948 23.20 8.67 16.09
C ALA A 948 22.11 9.76 16.12
N LYS A 949 21.54 10.11 14.95
CA LYS A 949 20.50 11.14 14.80
C LYS A 949 19.52 10.74 13.70
N SER A 950 18.24 11.04 13.89
CA SER A 950 17.18 10.85 12.90
C SER A 950 16.38 12.15 12.79
N GLU A 951 16.24 12.66 11.57
CA GLU A 951 15.49 13.87 11.25
C GLU A 951 14.49 13.57 10.15
N VAL A 952 13.34 14.23 10.21
CA VAL A 952 12.31 14.17 9.17
C VAL A 952 12.09 15.58 8.67
N THR A 953 12.22 15.77 7.36
CA THR A 953 12.01 17.07 6.72
C THR A 953 10.80 16.98 5.78
N PRO A 954 9.97 18.02 5.66
CA PRO A 954 8.82 18.04 4.74
C PRO A 954 9.28 18.24 3.29
N MET A 955 10.14 17.36 2.84
CA MET A 955 10.70 17.36 1.48
C MET A 955 10.47 16.01 0.84
N SER A 956 10.26 16.02 -0.47
CA SER A 956 10.09 14.85 -1.32
C SER A 956 11.45 14.29 -1.77
N LEU A 957 11.52 12.98 -2.01
CA LEU A 957 12.59 12.37 -2.80
C LEU A 957 12.50 12.68 -4.30
N MET A 958 11.34 13.16 -4.78
CA MET A 958 11.16 13.53 -6.18
C MET A 958 12.09 14.70 -6.54
N PRO A 959 12.91 14.59 -7.61
CA PRO A 959 13.86 15.64 -7.97
C PRO A 959 13.14 16.95 -8.36
N PRO A 960 13.53 18.11 -7.77
CA PRO A 960 12.93 19.40 -8.12
C PRO A 960 13.53 20.02 -9.40
N THR A 961 14.20 19.21 -10.21
CA THR A 961 14.99 19.70 -11.35
C THR A 961 14.33 19.50 -12.71
N PHE A 962 13.14 18.91 -12.78
CA PHE A 962 12.47 18.59 -14.03
C PHE A 962 12.21 19.83 -14.91
N GLY A 963 11.96 21.00 -14.31
CA GLY A 963 11.84 22.26 -15.03
C GLY A 963 13.12 22.71 -15.77
N GLN A 964 14.28 22.16 -15.40
CA GLN A 964 15.58 22.48 -15.99
C GLN A 964 16.12 21.35 -16.88
N THR A 965 15.80 20.10 -16.54
CA THR A 965 16.35 18.90 -17.20
C THR A 965 15.47 18.34 -18.31
N MET A 966 14.17 18.69 -18.31
CA MET A 966 13.20 18.22 -19.30
C MET A 966 12.84 19.37 -20.24
N ASP A 967 12.98 19.13 -21.54
CA ASP A 967 12.55 20.13 -22.53
C ASP A 967 11.01 20.30 -22.53
N GLU A 968 10.55 21.41 -23.09
CA GLU A 968 9.14 21.78 -23.02
C GLU A 968 8.23 20.75 -23.73
N LYS A 969 8.68 20.21 -24.86
CA LYS A 969 7.90 19.22 -25.60
C LYS A 969 7.77 17.92 -24.82
N ALA A 970 8.85 17.38 -24.29
CA ALA A 970 8.85 16.18 -23.46
C ALA A 970 7.99 16.37 -22.20
N PHE A 971 8.02 17.58 -21.59
CA PHE A 971 7.17 17.92 -20.45
C PHE A 971 5.69 17.91 -20.82
N PHE A 972 5.32 18.47 -22.00
CA PHE A 972 3.92 18.49 -22.43
C PHE A 972 3.44 17.10 -22.85
N ASP A 973 4.28 16.28 -23.47
CA ASP A 973 3.95 14.89 -23.78
C ASP A 973 3.72 14.08 -22.49
N LEU A 974 4.57 14.26 -21.48
CA LEU A 974 4.38 13.66 -20.14
C LEU A 974 3.07 14.13 -19.50
N LEU A 975 2.79 15.42 -19.51
CA LEU A 975 1.59 16.00 -18.94
C LEU A 975 0.34 15.46 -19.64
N GLY A 976 0.36 15.38 -20.99
CA GLY A 976 -0.70 14.77 -21.78
C GLY A 976 -0.93 13.30 -21.41
N TYR A 977 0.14 12.52 -21.28
CA TYR A 977 0.03 11.13 -20.83
C TYR A 977 -0.59 11.01 -19.43
N LEU A 978 -0.13 11.79 -18.46
CA LEU A 978 -0.66 11.74 -17.10
C LEU A 978 -2.13 12.16 -17.06
N LEU A 979 -2.56 13.11 -17.89
CA LEU A 979 -3.95 13.53 -18.01
C LEU A 979 -4.86 12.45 -18.63
N GLU A 980 -4.31 11.54 -19.44
CA GLU A 980 -5.01 10.37 -19.98
C GLU A 980 -5.07 9.21 -18.96
N VAL A 981 -4.26 9.22 -17.92
CA VAL A 981 -4.36 8.27 -16.80
C VAL A 981 -5.59 8.63 -15.96
N LYS A 982 -6.74 8.60 -16.63
CA LYS A 982 -8.05 8.59 -16.01
C LYS A 982 -8.36 7.14 -15.75
N THR A 983 -9.03 6.86 -14.66
CA THR A 983 -9.50 5.51 -14.35
C THR A 983 -10.24 4.95 -15.55
N ALA A 984 -9.96 3.71 -15.89
CA ALA A 984 -10.65 3.03 -16.98
C ALA A 984 -12.18 3.12 -16.78
N LYS A 985 -12.87 3.55 -17.83
CA LYS A 985 -14.33 3.58 -17.85
C LYS A 985 -14.89 2.19 -17.64
#